data_0e05b3d1e9a54b51b1c9701ff9ebfa6a
#
_entry.id   0e05b3d1e9a54b51b1c9701ff9ebfa6a
#
_cell.length_a   1.000
_cell.length_b   1.000
_cell.length_c   1.000
_cell.angle_alpha   90.00
_cell.angle_beta   90.00
_cell.angle_gamma   90.00
#
_symmetry.space_group_name_H-M   'P 1'
#
loop_
_entity.id
_entity.type
_entity.pdbx_description
1 polymer ?
#
loop_
_entity_poly.entity_id
_entity_poly.type
_entity_poly.pdbx_seq_one_letter_code
_entity_poly.pdbx_strand_id
1 'polypeptide(L)'
;MSIRSKITYTFTDEAPALATYSLLPIVKAFAASAGIDVETSDISLAGRILANFADRLEADQRIEDDLARLAVLATSPDANIIKLPNISASVPQLKGAIAELQGLGYKLPDFPEDPQTDEEKEVRARYAKILGSAVNPVLREGNSDRRAPAAVKAYARKHPHSMGKWSMASRSHADYMRGGDFFSSEQSITMAKAGDVRIEFVGKDGKVEVKKQLSLQEGEVLDSMFMSCGKLRDFFEKTLQDCKETGVMWSLHVKATMMKISHPIVFGHAVSVYYKDVFDKWGQLFEELGVNPNNGISSVYDKIKSLPASQQEEILHDIHEVYSHRPEMAMVDSVKGITNLHIPSDVIVDASMPAMIRNSGQMWGKDGKQKDTKAVMPESTYARIYQEMINFCKTNGAFDPTTMGSVPNVGLMAQKAEEYGSHDKTFEMTADGTMRVVLADGSVLMQHEVETGDIWRACQTKDAPIRDWVKLAVTRARQSDTPAIFWLDPERAHDRELRKKVELYLKDHDLTGLDISIMGYNEAIRVSMERLIRGKDTISVTGNVLRDYLTDLFPIMELGTSAKMLSIVPLMAGGGMYETGAGGSAPKHVQQLVEENYLRWDSLGEFLAXAVSLEETGIKTGNAKAKLLGKALDEATGKLLDNNKSPSRKVGDIDNRGSHFYLAMYWAQALAAQDEDAELKAHFAPLAKALTEQEATIVAELNAVQGKPAEIGGYYRSNPELTSKVMRPSATFNAAIDSLA
;
A
#
# COMPACT_ATOMS: atom_id res chain seq x y z
N MET A 1 -36.60 14.82 -14.25
CA MET A 1 -35.58 15.43 -13.39
C MET A 1 -34.25 14.75 -13.64
N SER A 2 -33.24 15.49 -14.01
CA SER A 2 -31.89 14.94 -14.20
C SER A 2 -31.37 14.54 -12.84
N ILE A 3 -30.90 13.29 -12.74
CA ILE A 3 -30.30 12.80 -11.48
C ILE A 3 -28.98 13.56 -11.29
N ARG A 4 -28.85 14.21 -10.14
CA ARG A 4 -27.60 14.94 -9.83
C ARG A 4 -26.46 13.92 -9.65
N SER A 5 -25.32 14.26 -10.18
CA SER A 5 -24.11 13.46 -9.99
C SER A 5 -23.70 13.48 -8.52
N LYS A 6 -23.17 12.37 -8.06
CA LYS A 6 -22.76 12.22 -6.66
C LYS A 6 -21.32 11.80 -6.55
N ILE A 7 -20.62 12.37 -5.57
CA ILE A 7 -19.33 11.85 -5.11
C ILE A 7 -19.59 11.23 -3.74
N THR A 8 -19.17 9.98 -3.56
CA THR A 8 -19.24 9.30 -2.28
C THR A 8 -17.87 9.40 -1.60
N TYR A 9 -17.81 10.20 -0.55
CA TYR A 9 -16.57 10.45 0.20
C TYR A 9 -16.61 9.55 1.44
N THR A 10 -15.65 8.66 1.58
CA THR A 10 -15.70 7.73 2.70
C THR A 10 -15.32 8.42 4.00
N PHE A 11 -16.14 8.22 5.03
CA PHE A 11 -15.81 8.61 6.40
C PHE A 11 -15.00 7.47 7.02
N THR A 12 -13.88 7.80 7.65
CA THR A 12 -12.88 6.81 7.99
C THR A 12 -12.39 6.93 9.44
N ASP A 13 -11.12 6.59 9.68
CA ASP A 13 -10.52 6.48 11.00
C ASP A 13 -9.42 7.52 11.20
N GLU A 14 -9.12 7.79 12.46
CA GLU A 14 -7.89 8.46 12.89
C GLU A 14 -7.71 9.84 12.24
N ALA A 15 -6.47 10.22 11.89
CA ALA A 15 -6.19 11.56 11.37
C ALA A 15 -6.97 11.90 10.11
N PRO A 16 -7.09 11.01 9.11
CA PRO A 16 -7.89 11.37 7.94
C PRO A 16 -9.37 11.61 8.26
N ALA A 17 -9.92 10.93 9.25
CA ALA A 17 -11.30 11.19 9.68
C ALA A 17 -11.42 12.58 10.30
N LEU A 18 -10.43 12.97 11.10
CA LEU A 18 -10.42 14.30 11.70
C LEU A 18 -10.31 15.37 10.63
N ALA A 19 -9.39 15.19 9.68
CA ALA A 19 -9.20 16.13 8.57
C ALA A 19 -10.47 16.32 7.76
N THR A 20 -11.30 15.29 7.66
CA THR A 20 -12.55 15.34 6.91
C THR A 20 -13.51 16.41 7.47
N TYR A 21 -13.52 16.62 8.78
CA TYR A 21 -14.38 17.63 9.39
C TYR A 21 -14.04 19.03 8.89
N SER A 22 -12.77 19.28 8.59
CA SER A 22 -12.33 20.58 8.04
C SER A 22 -12.52 20.63 6.52
N LEU A 23 -12.19 19.56 5.80
CA LEU A 23 -12.14 19.59 4.35
C LEU A 23 -13.51 19.42 3.70
N LEU A 24 -14.35 18.54 4.24
CA LEU A 24 -15.61 18.18 3.58
C LEU A 24 -16.55 19.37 3.38
N PRO A 25 -16.71 20.30 4.33
CA PRO A 25 -17.54 21.48 4.06
C PRO A 25 -17.03 22.32 2.87
N ILE A 26 -15.71 22.40 2.69
CA ILE A 26 -15.13 23.10 1.55
C ILE A 26 -15.49 22.37 0.24
N VAL A 27 -15.26 21.07 0.21
CA VAL A 27 -15.53 20.25 -0.98
C VAL A 27 -17.00 20.33 -1.36
N LYS A 28 -17.89 20.21 -0.38
CA LYS A 28 -19.35 20.29 -0.63
C LYS A 28 -19.74 21.64 -1.24
N ALA A 29 -19.22 22.71 -0.68
CA ALA A 29 -19.57 24.06 -1.14
C ALA A 29 -19.11 24.28 -2.60
N PHE A 30 -17.88 23.88 -2.91
CA PHE A 30 -17.35 24.03 -4.26
C PHE A 30 -18.06 23.12 -5.26
N ALA A 31 -18.29 21.86 -4.91
CA ALA A 31 -18.92 20.88 -5.80
C ALA A 31 -20.37 21.27 -6.13
N ALA A 32 -21.06 21.91 -5.20
CA ALA A 32 -22.44 22.34 -5.40
C ALA A 32 -22.55 23.32 -6.59
N SER A 33 -21.51 24.10 -6.85
CA SER A 33 -21.52 25.05 -7.98
C SER A 33 -21.59 24.34 -9.34
N ALA A 34 -21.23 23.05 -9.39
CA ALA A 34 -21.32 22.26 -10.60
C ALA A 34 -22.51 21.27 -10.56
N GLY A 35 -23.40 21.42 -9.56
CA GLY A 35 -24.55 20.53 -9.43
C GLY A 35 -24.20 19.14 -8.94
N ILE A 36 -23.08 19.00 -8.23
CA ILE A 36 -22.61 17.71 -7.72
C ILE A 36 -22.88 17.63 -6.22
N ASP A 37 -23.54 16.56 -5.79
CA ASP A 37 -23.77 16.27 -4.39
C ASP A 37 -22.58 15.45 -3.86
N VAL A 38 -22.15 15.74 -2.64
CA VAL A 38 -21.12 14.96 -1.96
C VAL A 38 -21.75 14.35 -0.73
N GLU A 39 -21.73 13.01 -0.64
CA GLU A 39 -22.27 12.31 0.53
C GLU A 39 -21.21 11.42 1.13
N THR A 40 -21.39 11.07 2.41
CA THR A 40 -20.42 10.23 3.10
C THR A 40 -20.93 8.81 3.26
N SER A 41 -20.00 7.86 3.28
CA SER A 41 -20.25 6.47 3.63
C SER A 41 -19.21 6.07 4.66
N ASP A 42 -19.65 5.48 5.74
CA ASP A 42 -18.81 5.21 6.91
C ASP A 42 -18.09 3.87 6.76
N ILE A 43 -16.76 3.92 6.57
CA ILE A 43 -15.92 2.72 6.52
C ILE A 43 -15.02 2.60 7.74
N SER A 44 -15.25 3.44 8.77
CA SER A 44 -14.44 3.42 9.98
C SER A 44 -14.59 2.09 10.71
N LEU A 45 -13.59 1.77 11.53
CA LEU A 45 -13.64 0.56 12.35
C LEU A 45 -14.88 0.56 13.24
N ALA A 46 -15.15 1.69 13.90
CA ALA A 46 -16.33 1.80 14.77
C ALA A 46 -17.62 1.61 13.97
N GLY A 47 -17.70 2.23 12.80
CA GLY A 47 -18.90 2.08 11.96
C GLY A 47 -19.13 0.65 11.53
N ARG A 48 -18.05 -0.05 11.16
CA ARG A 48 -18.17 -1.47 10.76
C ARG A 48 -18.57 -2.37 11.91
N ILE A 49 -18.07 -2.09 13.12
CA ILE A 49 -18.48 -2.82 14.32
C ILE A 49 -19.98 -2.62 14.56
N LEU A 50 -20.43 -1.36 14.59
CA LEU A 50 -21.82 -1.06 14.88
C LEU A 50 -22.77 -1.65 13.84
N ALA A 51 -22.43 -1.55 12.57
CA ALA A 51 -23.24 -2.10 11.49
C ALA A 51 -23.36 -3.63 11.60
N ASN A 52 -22.27 -4.28 12.02
CA ASN A 52 -22.23 -5.74 12.12
C ASN A 52 -23.05 -6.28 13.31
N PHE A 53 -23.37 -5.43 14.28
CA PHE A 53 -24.13 -5.83 15.48
C PHE A 53 -25.42 -5.03 15.65
N ALA A 54 -25.98 -4.56 14.56
CA ALA A 54 -27.21 -3.74 14.60
C ALA A 54 -28.34 -4.45 15.37
N ASP A 55 -28.43 -5.76 15.24
CA ASP A 55 -29.48 -6.54 15.91
C ASP A 55 -29.37 -6.53 17.43
N ARG A 56 -28.23 -6.17 17.99
CA ARG A 56 -27.99 -6.12 19.43
C ARG A 56 -28.10 -4.71 19.99
N LEU A 57 -28.20 -3.70 19.11
CA LEU A 57 -28.23 -2.30 19.53
C LEU A 57 -29.67 -1.80 19.71
N GLU A 58 -29.81 -0.78 20.56
CA GLU A 58 -31.09 -0.06 20.68
C GLU A 58 -31.40 0.61 19.33
N ALA A 59 -32.68 0.82 19.07
CA ALA A 59 -33.13 1.32 17.77
C ALA A 59 -32.47 2.63 17.39
N ASP A 60 -32.24 3.53 18.35
CA ASP A 60 -31.64 4.83 18.09
C ASP A 60 -30.08 4.76 17.94
N GLN A 61 -29.49 3.60 18.24
CA GLN A 61 -28.06 3.38 18.12
C GLN A 61 -27.68 2.70 16.80
N ARG A 62 -28.64 2.17 16.08
CA ARG A 62 -28.40 1.40 14.86
C ARG A 62 -27.96 2.31 13.74
N ILE A 63 -27.00 1.84 12.96
CA ILE A 63 -26.55 2.53 11.76
C ILE A 63 -26.61 1.56 10.57
N GLU A 64 -26.67 2.12 9.38
CA GLU A 64 -26.70 1.30 8.17
C GLU A 64 -25.33 0.69 7.90
N ASP A 65 -25.33 -0.41 7.17
CA ASP A 65 -24.08 -1.07 6.74
C ASP A 65 -23.58 -0.36 5.47
N ASP A 66 -22.83 0.70 5.67
CA ASP A 66 -22.33 1.51 4.56
C ASP A 66 -21.34 0.74 3.68
N LEU A 67 -20.55 -0.17 4.27
CA LEU A 67 -19.64 -0.95 3.47
C LEU A 67 -20.38 -1.88 2.50
N ALA A 68 -21.50 -2.47 2.95
CA ALA A 68 -22.34 -3.29 2.07
C ALA A 68 -22.93 -2.45 0.94
N ARG A 69 -23.36 -1.22 1.25
CA ARG A 69 -23.89 -0.32 0.23
C ARG A 69 -22.82 0.09 -0.77
N LEU A 70 -21.60 0.34 -0.29
CA LEU A 70 -20.47 0.64 -1.16
C LEU A 70 -20.12 -0.53 -2.07
N ALA A 71 -20.25 -1.77 -1.55
CA ALA A 71 -20.00 -2.96 -2.37
C ALA A 71 -20.93 -2.99 -3.59
N VAL A 72 -22.20 -2.67 -3.37
CA VAL A 72 -23.18 -2.60 -4.46
C VAL A 72 -22.83 -1.44 -5.40
N LEU A 73 -22.53 -0.27 -4.86
CA LEU A 73 -22.17 0.91 -5.65
C LEU A 73 -20.95 0.64 -6.53
N ALA A 74 -19.96 -0.07 -6.01
CA ALA A 74 -18.72 -0.36 -6.75
C ALA A 74 -18.98 -1.19 -8.01
N THR A 75 -20.10 -1.90 -8.07
CA THR A 75 -20.51 -2.66 -9.25
C THR A 75 -21.49 -1.90 -10.15
N SER A 76 -21.62 -0.59 -9.95
CA SER A 76 -22.50 0.28 -10.71
C SER A 76 -21.68 1.23 -11.59
N PRO A 77 -22.14 1.54 -12.80
CA PRO A 77 -21.46 2.55 -13.63
C PRO A 77 -21.51 3.96 -13.04
N ASP A 78 -22.37 4.19 -12.04
CA ASP A 78 -22.52 5.51 -11.41
C ASP A 78 -21.55 5.73 -10.25
N ALA A 79 -20.74 4.76 -9.90
CA ALA A 79 -19.82 4.87 -8.77
C ALA A 79 -18.80 5.99 -8.99
N ASN A 80 -18.62 6.82 -7.98
CA ASN A 80 -17.58 7.84 -7.91
C ASN A 80 -17.21 7.95 -6.45
N ILE A 81 -16.23 7.12 -6.06
CA ILE A 81 -15.92 6.88 -4.65
C ILE A 81 -14.52 7.41 -4.35
N ILE A 82 -14.42 8.32 -3.39
CA ILE A 82 -13.12 8.75 -2.85
C ILE A 82 -12.90 7.95 -1.56
N LYS A 83 -11.95 7.04 -1.60
CA LYS A 83 -11.70 6.11 -0.50
C LYS A 83 -10.45 6.53 0.29
N LEU A 84 -10.68 6.92 1.54
CA LEU A 84 -9.61 7.34 2.45
C LEU A 84 -9.01 6.15 3.18
N PRO A 85 -7.80 6.30 3.76
CA PRO A 85 -7.21 5.21 4.54
C PRO A 85 -8.08 4.86 5.75
N ASN A 86 -8.13 3.60 6.09
CA ASN A 86 -8.91 3.11 7.23
C ASN A 86 -8.08 2.11 8.03
N ILE A 87 -8.49 1.87 9.27
CA ILE A 87 -7.80 0.90 10.12
C ILE A 87 -8.02 -0.51 9.59
N SER A 88 -6.91 -1.22 9.37
CA SER A 88 -6.90 -2.66 9.12
C SER A 88 -6.66 -3.30 10.49
N ALA A 89 -7.74 -3.66 11.16
CA ALA A 89 -7.74 -3.88 12.60
C ALA A 89 -6.98 -5.15 13.02
N SER A 90 -6.08 -4.99 13.98
CA SER A 90 -5.55 -6.10 14.78
C SER A 90 -6.53 -6.42 15.89
N VAL A 91 -6.32 -7.54 16.58
CA VAL A 91 -7.19 -7.90 17.73
C VAL A 91 -7.12 -6.83 18.82
N PRO A 92 -5.94 -6.33 19.23
CA PRO A 92 -5.93 -5.26 20.23
C PRO A 92 -6.67 -4.00 19.79
N GLN A 93 -6.57 -3.61 18.53
CA GLN A 93 -7.31 -2.44 18.03
C GLN A 93 -8.83 -2.71 18.06
N LEU A 94 -9.24 -3.90 17.65
CA LEU A 94 -10.66 -4.28 17.69
C LEU A 94 -11.19 -4.21 19.12
N LYS A 95 -10.44 -4.79 20.06
CA LYS A 95 -10.84 -4.78 21.46
C LYS A 95 -10.91 -3.35 22.02
N GLY A 96 -9.95 -2.50 21.63
CA GLY A 96 -9.97 -1.10 22.04
C GLY A 96 -11.19 -0.36 21.52
N ALA A 97 -11.56 -0.59 20.26
CA ALA A 97 -12.74 0.03 19.67
C ALA A 97 -14.02 -0.46 20.35
N ILE A 98 -14.12 -1.76 20.62
CA ILE A 98 -15.28 -2.31 21.32
C ILE A 98 -15.42 -1.65 22.70
N ALA A 99 -14.31 -1.57 23.44
CA ALA A 99 -14.34 -0.98 24.79
C ALA A 99 -14.77 0.49 24.75
N GLU A 100 -14.26 1.25 23.79
CA GLU A 100 -14.65 2.66 23.66
C GLU A 100 -16.14 2.80 23.36
N LEU A 101 -16.65 1.97 22.43
CA LEU A 101 -18.08 2.02 22.08
C LEU A 101 -18.97 1.60 23.24
N GLN A 102 -18.55 0.57 23.97
CA GLN A 102 -19.29 0.15 25.18
C GLN A 102 -19.35 1.30 26.20
N GLY A 103 -18.21 2.01 26.36
CA GLY A 103 -18.16 3.18 27.24
C GLY A 103 -19.06 4.31 26.80
N LEU A 104 -19.38 4.39 25.52
CA LEU A 104 -20.30 5.38 24.97
C LEU A 104 -21.75 4.92 25.04
N GLY A 105 -22.01 3.73 25.59
CA GLY A 105 -23.38 3.23 25.81
C GLY A 105 -23.89 2.26 24.76
N TYR A 106 -23.04 1.86 23.81
CA TYR A 106 -23.43 0.88 22.79
C TYR A 106 -23.41 -0.53 23.41
N LYS A 107 -24.47 -1.29 23.19
CA LYS A 107 -24.62 -2.63 23.78
C LYS A 107 -23.97 -3.69 22.90
N LEU A 108 -22.66 -3.66 22.84
CA LEU A 108 -21.87 -4.61 22.03
C LEU A 108 -21.38 -5.76 22.91
N PRO A 109 -21.30 -6.98 22.36
CA PRO A 109 -20.68 -8.08 23.11
C PRO A 109 -19.15 -7.91 23.12
N ASP A 110 -18.52 -8.45 24.16
CA ASP A 110 -17.05 -8.52 24.20
C ASP A 110 -16.53 -9.44 23.12
N PHE A 111 -15.28 -9.22 22.72
CA PHE A 111 -14.60 -10.10 21.78
C PHE A 111 -14.25 -11.41 22.49
N PRO A 112 -14.79 -12.57 22.03
CA PRO A 112 -14.49 -13.84 22.70
C PRO A 112 -13.13 -14.37 22.24
N GLU A 113 -12.13 -14.32 23.11
CA GLU A 113 -10.80 -14.81 22.78
C GLU A 113 -10.74 -16.33 22.73
N ASP A 114 -11.54 -17.00 23.55
CA ASP A 114 -11.60 -18.45 23.62
C ASP A 114 -13.08 -18.86 23.66
N PRO A 115 -13.78 -18.83 22.53
CA PRO A 115 -15.22 -19.07 22.51
C PRO A 115 -15.56 -20.51 22.89
N GLN A 116 -16.47 -20.66 23.85
CA GLN A 116 -16.89 -21.97 24.34
C GLN A 116 -18.33 -22.30 23.97
N THR A 117 -19.20 -21.31 23.94
CA THR A 117 -20.62 -21.51 23.62
C THR A 117 -20.88 -21.23 22.15
N ASP A 118 -22.02 -21.72 21.65
CA ASP A 118 -22.42 -21.41 20.27
C ASP A 118 -22.60 -19.92 20.06
N GLU A 119 -23.12 -19.20 21.04
CA GLU A 119 -23.29 -17.75 20.96
C GLU A 119 -21.91 -17.06 20.85
N GLU A 120 -20.95 -17.48 21.69
CA GLU A 120 -19.61 -16.92 21.65
C GLU A 120 -18.94 -17.19 20.31
N LYS A 121 -19.14 -18.38 19.75
CA LYS A 121 -18.60 -18.74 18.44
C LYS A 121 -19.21 -17.86 17.34
N GLU A 122 -20.51 -17.58 17.41
CA GLU A 122 -21.17 -16.70 16.47
C GLU A 122 -20.61 -15.28 16.56
N VAL A 123 -20.45 -14.76 17.78
CA VAL A 123 -19.91 -13.42 18.01
C VAL A 123 -18.48 -13.35 17.47
N ARG A 124 -17.67 -14.37 17.76
CA ARG A 124 -16.29 -14.44 17.26
C ARG A 124 -16.26 -14.40 15.74
N ALA A 125 -17.13 -15.16 15.08
CA ALA A 125 -17.21 -15.19 13.62
C ALA A 125 -17.60 -13.83 13.05
N ARG A 126 -18.51 -13.13 13.72
CA ARG A 126 -18.94 -11.81 13.26
C ARG A 126 -17.79 -10.78 13.39
N TYR A 127 -17.07 -10.80 14.51
CA TYR A 127 -15.91 -9.91 14.67
C TYR A 127 -14.78 -10.28 13.71
N ALA A 128 -14.64 -11.55 13.37
CA ALA A 128 -13.57 -11.97 12.44
C ALA A 128 -13.71 -11.31 11.07
N LYS A 129 -14.92 -10.99 10.64
CA LYS A 129 -15.16 -10.31 9.37
C LYS A 129 -14.61 -8.89 9.37
N ILE A 130 -14.41 -8.31 10.54
CA ILE A 130 -13.95 -6.92 10.69
C ILE A 130 -12.43 -6.85 10.81
N LEU A 131 -11.81 -7.94 11.25
CA LEU A 131 -10.35 -7.99 11.44
C LEU A 131 -9.61 -7.91 10.11
N GLY A 132 -8.42 -7.34 10.17
CA GLY A 132 -7.54 -7.26 9.02
C GLY A 132 -8.04 -6.30 7.96
N SER A 133 -7.67 -6.57 6.72
CA SER A 133 -8.05 -5.73 5.58
C SER A 133 -9.45 -6.12 5.12
N ALA A 134 -10.45 -5.48 5.68
CA ALA A 134 -11.85 -5.82 5.41
C ALA A 134 -12.51 -4.91 4.37
N VAL A 135 -11.93 -3.74 4.11
CA VAL A 135 -12.54 -2.75 3.22
C VAL A 135 -12.05 -2.87 1.78
N ASN A 136 -10.72 -2.93 1.59
CA ASN A 136 -10.15 -2.92 0.25
C ASN A 136 -10.66 -4.06 -0.64
N PRO A 137 -10.75 -5.31 -0.16
CA PRO A 137 -11.24 -6.38 -1.04
C PRO A 137 -12.67 -6.17 -1.54
N VAL A 138 -13.48 -5.46 -0.75
CA VAL A 138 -14.88 -5.18 -1.12
C VAL A 138 -14.95 -4.13 -2.23
N LEU A 139 -14.10 -3.11 -2.15
CA LEU A 139 -14.20 -1.94 -3.04
C LEU A 139 -13.37 -2.08 -4.31
N ARG A 140 -12.35 -2.94 -4.33
CA ARG A 140 -11.45 -3.02 -5.48
C ARG A 140 -12.05 -3.87 -6.60
N GLU A 141 -13.08 -3.34 -7.22
CA GLU A 141 -13.76 -3.96 -8.37
C GLU A 141 -13.19 -3.44 -9.69
N GLY A 142 -11.90 -3.10 -9.70
CA GLY A 142 -11.20 -2.62 -10.89
C GLY A 142 -9.71 -2.79 -10.75
N ASN A 143 -9.01 -2.66 -11.87
CA ASN A 143 -7.56 -2.66 -11.92
C ASN A 143 -7.04 -1.27 -11.59
N SER A 144 -5.76 -1.19 -11.23
CA SER A 144 -5.22 0.09 -10.78
C SER A 144 -4.56 0.86 -11.92
N ASP A 145 -4.67 2.18 -11.82
CA ASP A 145 -4.06 3.15 -12.72
C ASP A 145 -3.32 4.14 -11.80
N ARG A 146 -2.01 3.95 -11.67
CA ARG A 146 -1.20 4.80 -10.79
C ARG A 146 -0.30 5.69 -11.62
N ARG A 147 -0.34 7.00 -11.33
CA ARG A 147 0.45 7.98 -12.07
C ARG A 147 0.75 9.18 -11.20
N ALA A 148 1.83 9.87 -11.54
CA ALA A 148 2.19 11.11 -10.86
C ALA A 148 1.24 12.22 -11.32
N PRO A 149 0.59 12.93 -10.41
CA PRO A 149 -0.22 14.08 -10.81
C PRO A 149 0.66 15.19 -11.39
N ALA A 150 0.13 15.94 -12.34
CA ALA A 150 0.89 17.00 -13.01
C ALA A 150 1.43 18.03 -12.02
N ALA A 151 0.63 18.43 -11.03
CA ALA A 151 1.05 19.41 -10.03
C ALA A 151 2.22 18.89 -9.18
N VAL A 152 2.17 17.63 -8.80
CA VAL A 152 3.23 17.02 -7.99
C VAL A 152 4.51 16.87 -8.83
N LYS A 153 4.39 16.44 -10.08
CA LYS A 153 5.54 16.32 -10.98
C LYS A 153 6.22 17.68 -11.18
N ALA A 154 5.42 18.73 -11.43
CA ALA A 154 5.95 20.08 -11.62
C ALA A 154 6.69 20.55 -10.37
N TYR A 155 6.12 20.28 -9.20
CA TYR A 155 6.76 20.65 -7.93
C TYR A 155 8.09 19.91 -7.75
N ALA A 156 8.10 18.61 -8.04
CA ALA A 156 9.32 17.79 -7.88
C ALA A 156 10.45 18.28 -8.80
N ARG A 157 10.11 18.75 -9.98
CA ARG A 157 11.11 19.30 -10.90
C ARG A 157 11.70 20.61 -10.40
N LYS A 158 10.87 21.47 -9.78
CA LYS A 158 11.33 22.76 -9.25
C LYS A 158 12.08 22.60 -7.92
N HIS A 159 11.71 21.58 -7.14
CA HIS A 159 12.24 21.36 -5.79
C HIS A 159 12.71 19.92 -5.67
N PRO A 160 13.78 19.54 -6.39
CA PRO A 160 14.17 18.13 -6.42
C PRO A 160 14.63 17.64 -5.05
N HIS A 161 14.20 16.43 -4.73
CA HIS A 161 14.66 15.75 -3.52
C HIS A 161 16.12 15.32 -3.73
N SER A 162 16.81 15.02 -2.64
CA SER A 162 18.20 14.62 -2.70
C SER A 162 18.35 13.22 -3.31
N MET A 163 19.33 13.08 -4.17
CA MET A 163 19.71 11.80 -4.76
C MET A 163 21.21 11.63 -4.53
N GLY A 164 21.59 10.47 -4.02
CA GLY A 164 23.00 10.16 -3.83
C GLY A 164 23.72 9.95 -5.15
N LYS A 165 25.01 10.18 -5.14
CA LYS A 165 25.85 9.98 -6.34
C LYS A 165 26.10 8.49 -6.57
N TRP A 166 26.09 8.09 -7.81
CA TRP A 166 26.45 6.73 -8.21
C TRP A 166 27.70 6.75 -9.10
N SER A 167 28.49 5.69 -9.02
CA SER A 167 29.65 5.52 -9.89
C SER A 167 29.87 4.05 -10.21
N MET A 168 30.67 3.82 -11.23
CA MET A 168 31.10 2.48 -11.64
C MET A 168 31.91 1.78 -10.54
N ALA A 169 32.48 2.54 -9.62
CA ALA A 169 33.28 2.00 -8.53
C ALA A 169 32.44 1.36 -7.41
N SER A 170 31.14 1.61 -7.39
CA SER A 170 30.27 1.03 -6.36
C SER A 170 30.31 -0.49 -6.41
N ARG A 171 30.44 -1.11 -5.24
CA ARG A 171 30.38 -2.56 -5.10
C ARG A 171 28.99 -3.04 -4.66
N SER A 172 28.06 -2.11 -4.48
CA SER A 172 26.68 -2.47 -4.09
C SER A 172 26.02 -3.26 -5.21
N HIS A 173 25.23 -4.23 -4.82
CA HIS A 173 24.51 -5.08 -5.76
C HIS A 173 23.42 -5.86 -5.04
N ALA A 174 22.47 -6.42 -5.81
CA ALA A 174 21.47 -7.32 -5.30
C ALA A 174 21.92 -8.76 -5.51
N ASP A 175 21.52 -9.65 -4.62
CA ASP A 175 21.75 -11.08 -4.83
C ASP A 175 20.46 -11.84 -4.56
N TYR A 176 20.27 -12.93 -5.26
CA TYR A 176 19.03 -13.70 -5.23
C TYR A 176 19.32 -15.16 -5.58
N MET A 177 18.36 -16.02 -5.26
CA MET A 177 18.52 -17.45 -5.50
C MET A 177 18.50 -17.75 -6.99
N ARG A 178 19.33 -18.71 -7.40
CA ARG A 178 19.43 -19.17 -8.79
C ARG A 178 18.81 -20.54 -8.96
N GLY A 179 17.77 -20.83 -8.17
CA GLY A 179 17.07 -22.10 -8.13
C GLY A 179 16.58 -22.35 -6.73
N GLY A 180 15.52 -23.12 -6.60
CA GLY A 180 14.97 -23.47 -5.29
C GLY A 180 14.02 -22.43 -4.71
N ASP A 181 13.78 -21.33 -5.43
CA ASP A 181 12.85 -20.30 -4.98
C ASP A 181 11.50 -20.43 -5.68
N PHE A 182 10.57 -19.57 -5.33
CA PHE A 182 9.21 -19.60 -5.90
C PHE A 182 9.23 -19.49 -7.41
N PHE A 183 10.01 -18.55 -7.94
CA PHE A 183 10.10 -18.33 -9.39
C PHE A 183 10.53 -19.59 -10.12
N SER A 184 11.56 -20.26 -9.63
CA SER A 184 12.17 -21.39 -10.34
C SER A 184 11.31 -22.64 -10.28
N SER A 185 10.43 -22.77 -9.28
CA SER A 185 9.60 -23.96 -9.11
C SER A 185 8.18 -23.79 -9.64
N GLU A 186 7.82 -22.57 -10.05
CA GLU A 186 6.43 -22.22 -10.38
C GLU A 186 5.90 -23.07 -11.53
N GLN A 187 4.70 -23.61 -11.34
CA GLN A 187 3.89 -24.25 -12.38
C GLN A 187 2.59 -23.46 -12.49
N SER A 188 2.00 -23.46 -13.67
CA SER A 188 0.78 -22.69 -13.90
C SER A 188 -0.08 -23.37 -14.94
N ILE A 189 -1.39 -23.35 -14.74
CA ILE A 189 -2.35 -23.86 -15.71
C ILE A 189 -3.50 -22.88 -15.84
N THR A 190 -4.15 -22.90 -17.01
CA THR A 190 -5.41 -22.20 -17.24
C THR A 190 -6.50 -23.26 -17.30
N MET A 191 -7.56 -23.06 -16.50
CA MET A 191 -8.68 -24.03 -16.47
C MET A 191 -9.43 -24.01 -17.79
N ALA A 192 -9.48 -25.15 -18.46
CA ALA A 192 -10.22 -25.30 -19.73
C ALA A 192 -11.74 -25.18 -19.50
N LYS A 193 -12.19 -25.59 -18.32
CA LYS A 193 -13.59 -25.45 -17.93
C LYS A 193 -13.66 -25.30 -16.41
N ALA A 194 -14.78 -24.75 -15.93
CA ALA A 194 -14.98 -24.59 -14.50
C ALA A 194 -14.94 -25.95 -13.80
N GLY A 195 -14.41 -25.95 -12.58
CA GLY A 195 -14.34 -27.19 -11.81
C GLY A 195 -13.70 -26.97 -10.46
N ASP A 196 -13.85 -27.99 -9.62
CA ASP A 196 -13.27 -28.00 -8.28
C ASP A 196 -11.92 -28.67 -8.31
N VAL A 197 -10.99 -28.15 -7.51
CA VAL A 197 -9.68 -28.76 -7.31
C VAL A 197 -9.42 -28.90 -5.82
N ARG A 198 -8.57 -29.87 -5.49
CA ARG A 198 -8.07 -30.04 -4.13
C ARG A 198 -6.56 -29.82 -4.13
N ILE A 199 -6.09 -29.10 -3.12
CA ILE A 199 -4.66 -29.01 -2.80
C ILE A 199 -4.41 -30.10 -1.77
N GLU A 200 -3.55 -31.05 -2.09
CA GLU A 200 -3.30 -32.24 -1.26
C GLU A 200 -1.82 -32.36 -0.93
N PHE A 201 -1.55 -32.79 0.30
CA PHE A 201 -0.23 -33.24 0.70
C PHE A 201 -0.25 -34.80 0.77
N VAL A 202 0.70 -35.41 0.09
CA VAL A 202 0.84 -36.86 0.11
C VAL A 202 2.17 -37.18 0.81
N GLY A 203 2.09 -37.77 1.99
CA GLY A 203 3.27 -38.09 2.78
C GLY A 203 4.04 -39.27 2.17
N LYS A 204 5.25 -39.48 2.67
CA LYS A 204 6.07 -40.64 2.24
C LYS A 204 5.40 -41.99 2.57
N ASP A 205 4.49 -41.98 3.56
CA ASP A 205 3.70 -43.16 3.92
C ASP A 205 2.48 -43.36 3.02
N GLY A 206 2.28 -42.50 2.04
CA GLY A 206 1.16 -42.57 1.11
C GLY A 206 -0.14 -41.94 1.61
N LYS A 207 -0.17 -41.48 2.84
CA LYS A 207 -1.38 -40.83 3.38
C LYS A 207 -1.61 -39.48 2.70
N VAL A 208 -2.88 -39.19 2.37
CA VAL A 208 -3.29 -37.97 1.69
C VAL A 208 -3.99 -37.07 2.70
N GLU A 209 -3.52 -35.81 2.79
CA GLU A 209 -4.16 -34.77 3.59
C GLU A 209 -4.64 -33.69 2.64
N VAL A 210 -5.95 -33.38 2.68
CA VAL A 210 -6.49 -32.28 1.87
C VAL A 210 -6.22 -30.99 2.63
N LYS A 211 -5.41 -30.12 2.03
CA LYS A 211 -5.05 -28.83 2.65
C LYS A 211 -6.10 -27.77 2.34
N LYS A 212 -6.70 -27.81 1.13
CA LYS A 212 -7.62 -26.78 0.70
C LYS A 212 -8.44 -27.30 -0.47
N GLN A 213 -9.68 -26.83 -0.58
CA GLN A 213 -10.53 -27.08 -1.75
C GLN A 213 -10.86 -25.72 -2.39
N LEU A 214 -10.82 -25.66 -3.72
CA LEU A 214 -11.08 -24.45 -4.48
C LEU A 214 -12.07 -24.75 -5.60
N SER A 215 -12.98 -23.81 -5.85
CA SER A 215 -13.84 -23.84 -7.04
C SER A 215 -13.29 -22.82 -8.03
N LEU A 216 -12.90 -23.28 -9.21
CA LEU A 216 -12.26 -22.44 -10.21
C LEU A 216 -13.20 -22.23 -11.39
N GLN A 217 -13.14 -21.04 -11.98
CA GLN A 217 -13.92 -20.66 -13.16
C GLN A 217 -13.19 -21.14 -14.43
N GLU A 218 -13.94 -21.26 -15.52
CA GLU A 218 -13.36 -21.45 -16.84
C GLU A 218 -12.47 -20.25 -17.15
N GLY A 219 -11.24 -20.52 -17.61
CA GLY A 219 -10.27 -19.48 -17.94
C GLY A 219 -9.45 -18.99 -16.76
N GLU A 220 -9.77 -19.43 -15.56
CA GLU A 220 -9.00 -19.04 -14.37
C GLU A 220 -7.61 -19.67 -14.39
N VAL A 221 -6.61 -18.87 -14.05
CA VAL A 221 -5.22 -19.32 -13.97
C VAL A 221 -4.93 -19.73 -12.53
N LEU A 222 -4.33 -20.89 -12.36
CA LEU A 222 -3.90 -21.37 -11.05
C LEU A 222 -2.42 -21.67 -11.09
N ASP A 223 -1.68 -21.09 -10.14
CA ASP A 223 -0.24 -21.29 -10.01
C ASP A 223 0.07 -22.05 -8.74
N SER A 224 1.14 -22.84 -8.76
CA SER A 224 1.69 -23.41 -7.54
C SER A 224 3.20 -23.35 -7.59
N MET A 225 3.82 -23.22 -6.41
CA MET A 225 5.26 -22.99 -6.32
C MET A 225 5.74 -23.26 -4.90
N PHE A 226 7.06 -23.44 -4.73
CA PHE A 226 7.60 -23.58 -3.38
C PHE A 226 9.01 -23.01 -3.28
N MET A 227 9.38 -22.64 -2.05
CA MET A 227 10.71 -22.22 -1.68
C MET A 227 11.36 -23.35 -0.89
N SER A 228 12.48 -23.86 -1.39
CA SER A 228 13.23 -24.91 -0.70
C SER A 228 13.92 -24.33 0.52
N CYS A 229 13.59 -24.83 1.69
CA CYS A 229 14.21 -24.40 2.94
C CYS A 229 15.71 -24.68 2.93
N GLY A 230 16.13 -25.83 2.46
CA GLY A 230 17.55 -26.20 2.41
C GLY A 230 18.34 -25.26 1.50
N LYS A 231 17.81 -25.01 0.30
CA LYS A 231 18.49 -24.14 -0.67
C LYS A 231 18.49 -22.70 -0.19
N LEU A 232 17.43 -22.25 0.49
CA LEU A 232 17.35 -20.91 1.06
C LEU A 232 18.43 -20.70 2.10
N ARG A 233 18.58 -21.66 3.01
CA ARG A 233 19.59 -21.54 4.07
C ARG A 233 21.01 -21.59 3.49
N ASP A 234 21.25 -22.44 2.50
CA ASP A 234 22.53 -22.46 1.78
C ASP A 234 22.81 -21.12 1.10
N PHE A 235 21.78 -20.54 0.48
CA PHE A 235 21.91 -19.24 -0.17
C PHE A 235 22.30 -18.15 0.84
N PHE A 236 21.61 -18.12 1.98
CA PHE A 236 21.97 -17.14 3.03
C PHE A 236 23.41 -17.32 3.48
N GLU A 237 23.83 -18.56 3.74
CA GLU A 237 25.21 -18.80 4.19
C GLU A 237 26.23 -18.35 3.15
N LYS A 238 25.96 -18.63 1.87
CA LYS A 238 26.85 -18.21 0.77
C LYS A 238 26.95 -16.69 0.67
N THR A 239 25.81 -15.99 0.81
CA THR A 239 25.83 -14.52 0.76
C THR A 239 26.61 -13.93 1.93
N LEU A 240 26.45 -14.51 3.11
CA LEU A 240 27.19 -14.07 4.29
C LEU A 240 28.70 -14.30 4.09
N GLN A 241 29.07 -15.46 3.60
CA GLN A 241 30.47 -15.77 3.34
C GLN A 241 31.07 -14.80 2.33
N ASP A 242 30.34 -14.52 1.24
CA ASP A 242 30.81 -13.57 0.23
C ASP A 242 31.01 -12.18 0.82
N CYS A 243 30.09 -11.72 1.65
CA CYS A 243 30.23 -10.41 2.31
C CYS A 243 31.43 -10.40 3.27
N LYS A 244 31.66 -11.50 3.98
CA LYS A 244 32.80 -11.61 4.88
C LYS A 244 34.12 -11.50 4.09
N GLU A 245 34.19 -12.17 2.96
CA GLU A 245 35.41 -12.17 2.15
C GLU A 245 35.66 -10.84 1.43
N THR A 246 34.61 -10.18 0.97
CA THR A 246 34.74 -8.95 0.17
C THR A 246 34.71 -7.69 1.03
N GLY A 247 34.22 -7.78 2.25
CA GLY A 247 34.02 -6.60 3.10
C GLY A 247 32.82 -5.76 2.75
N VAL A 248 31.96 -6.22 1.84
CA VAL A 248 30.70 -5.54 1.51
C VAL A 248 29.69 -5.87 2.59
N MET A 249 28.88 -4.89 2.98
CA MET A 249 27.91 -5.05 4.06
C MET A 249 26.73 -5.91 3.57
N TRP A 250 26.11 -6.65 4.49
CA TRP A 250 25.01 -7.57 4.19
C TRP A 250 23.68 -6.96 4.62
N SER A 251 22.66 -7.02 3.78
CA SER A 251 21.30 -6.62 4.19
C SER A 251 20.27 -7.52 3.54
N LEU A 252 19.21 -7.83 4.30
CA LEU A 252 18.09 -8.62 3.82
C LEU A 252 16.91 -7.71 3.53
N HIS A 253 16.20 -7.97 2.43
CA HIS A 253 15.00 -7.24 2.03
C HIS A 253 13.92 -8.26 1.65
N VAL A 254 12.75 -8.18 2.30
CA VAL A 254 11.67 -9.16 2.12
C VAL A 254 10.31 -8.48 1.98
N LYS A 255 9.36 -9.18 1.40
CA LYS A 255 7.98 -8.70 1.20
C LYS A 255 7.08 -9.22 2.34
N ALA A 256 7.44 -8.92 3.58
CA ALA A 256 6.80 -9.54 4.74
C ALA A 256 5.41 -8.98 5.08
N THR A 257 5.04 -7.82 4.53
CA THR A 257 3.72 -7.24 4.82
C THR A 257 2.60 -7.85 4.00
N MET A 258 2.80 -8.01 2.70
CA MET A 258 1.77 -8.62 1.84
C MET A 258 1.83 -10.14 1.92
N MET A 259 3.04 -10.71 1.90
CA MET A 259 3.24 -12.16 1.97
C MET A 259 3.40 -12.59 3.43
N LYS A 260 2.32 -12.50 4.18
CA LYS A 260 2.30 -12.59 5.63
C LYS A 260 2.70 -13.96 6.20
N ILE A 261 2.64 -15.02 5.39
CA ILE A 261 3.07 -16.36 5.84
C ILE A 261 4.46 -16.66 5.31
N SER A 262 4.67 -16.58 3.99
CA SER A 262 5.92 -17.04 3.39
C SER A 262 7.12 -16.19 3.81
N HIS A 263 7.00 -14.87 3.78
CA HIS A 263 8.19 -14.03 3.94
C HIS A 263 8.63 -13.84 5.39
N PRO A 264 7.77 -13.85 6.41
CA PRO A 264 8.29 -13.98 7.78
C PRO A 264 9.06 -15.27 8.03
N ILE A 265 8.66 -16.39 7.40
CA ILE A 265 9.41 -17.64 7.49
C ILE A 265 10.79 -17.48 6.83
N VAL A 266 10.82 -16.85 5.65
CA VAL A 266 12.09 -16.55 4.96
C VAL A 266 12.99 -15.70 5.86
N PHE A 267 12.43 -14.66 6.48
CA PHE A 267 13.14 -13.81 7.41
C PHE A 267 13.69 -14.61 8.60
N GLY A 268 12.87 -15.51 9.14
CA GLY A 268 13.27 -16.36 10.24
C GLY A 268 14.45 -17.27 9.90
N HIS A 269 14.51 -17.77 8.67
CA HIS A 269 15.66 -18.56 8.23
C HIS A 269 16.93 -17.70 8.18
N ALA A 270 16.83 -16.46 7.75
CA ALA A 270 17.98 -15.55 7.75
C ALA A 270 18.49 -15.31 9.18
N VAL A 271 17.56 -15.10 10.12
CA VAL A 271 17.92 -14.93 11.55
C VAL A 271 18.62 -16.19 12.05
N SER A 272 18.06 -17.36 11.79
CA SER A 272 18.62 -18.63 12.27
C SER A 272 20.00 -18.91 11.67
N VAL A 273 20.20 -18.53 10.40
CA VAL A 273 21.49 -18.76 9.75
C VAL A 273 22.54 -17.76 10.26
N TYR A 274 22.18 -16.46 10.33
CA TYR A 274 23.14 -15.44 10.79
C TYR A 274 23.61 -15.73 12.21
N TYR A 275 22.67 -16.04 13.10
CA TYR A 275 22.93 -16.28 14.53
C TYR A 275 23.01 -17.78 14.82
N LYS A 276 23.52 -18.56 13.87
CA LYS A 276 23.52 -20.02 13.95
C LYS A 276 24.14 -20.52 15.28
N ASP A 277 25.26 -19.94 15.68
CA ASP A 277 25.96 -20.39 16.91
C ASP A 277 25.06 -20.23 18.13
N VAL A 278 24.30 -19.14 18.19
CA VAL A 278 23.39 -18.88 19.31
C VAL A 278 22.23 -19.88 19.29
N PHE A 279 21.62 -20.09 18.13
CA PHE A 279 20.48 -21.02 18.04
C PHE A 279 20.92 -22.46 18.22
N ASP A 280 22.14 -22.82 17.82
CA ASP A 280 22.68 -24.17 18.07
C ASP A 280 22.86 -24.42 19.57
N LYS A 281 23.39 -23.43 20.30
CA LYS A 281 23.64 -23.58 21.72
C LYS A 281 22.39 -23.48 22.58
N TRP A 282 21.53 -22.53 22.28
CA TRP A 282 20.37 -22.18 23.10
C TRP A 282 19.02 -22.60 22.53
N GLY A 283 19.01 -23.32 21.40
CA GLY A 283 17.78 -23.62 20.67
C GLY A 283 16.68 -24.24 21.49
N GLN A 284 17.02 -25.23 22.34
CA GLN A 284 16.04 -25.89 23.18
C GLN A 284 15.41 -24.92 24.17
N LEU A 285 16.25 -24.11 24.83
CA LEU A 285 15.75 -23.09 25.75
C LEU A 285 14.87 -22.08 25.03
N PHE A 286 15.31 -21.65 23.86
CA PHE A 286 14.52 -20.67 23.06
C PHE A 286 13.15 -21.24 22.69
N GLU A 287 13.10 -22.51 22.34
CA GLU A 287 11.82 -23.14 22.03
C GLU A 287 10.90 -23.16 23.26
N GLU A 288 11.46 -23.51 24.42
CA GLU A 288 10.71 -23.50 25.67
C GLU A 288 10.21 -22.12 26.06
N LEU A 289 10.97 -21.08 25.75
CA LEU A 289 10.59 -19.68 26.04
C LEU A 289 9.62 -19.10 25.02
N GLY A 290 9.43 -19.78 23.90
CA GLY A 290 8.57 -19.28 22.84
C GLY A 290 9.23 -18.30 21.89
N VAL A 291 10.57 -18.35 21.77
CA VAL A 291 11.29 -17.54 20.79
C VAL A 291 10.87 -17.97 19.40
N ASN A 292 10.52 -16.99 18.55
CA ASN A 292 10.17 -17.24 17.17
C ASN A 292 11.10 -16.43 16.26
N PRO A 293 12.04 -17.09 15.57
CA PRO A 293 12.98 -16.35 14.71
C PRO A 293 12.29 -15.57 13.58
N ASN A 294 11.08 -15.95 13.23
CA ASN A 294 10.31 -15.21 12.21
C ASN A 294 9.99 -13.78 12.66
N ASN A 295 10.07 -13.51 13.96
CA ASN A 295 9.90 -12.17 14.52
C ASN A 295 11.24 -11.43 14.69
N GLY A 296 12.35 -12.04 14.28
CA GLY A 296 13.65 -11.43 14.33
C GLY A 296 14.38 -11.69 15.63
N ILE A 297 15.59 -11.15 15.72
CA ILE A 297 16.40 -11.29 16.95
C ILE A 297 15.71 -10.60 18.14
N SER A 298 14.79 -9.66 17.87
CA SER A 298 14.00 -9.02 18.93
C SER A 298 13.24 -10.05 19.76
N SER A 299 12.83 -11.16 19.16
CA SER A 299 12.14 -12.22 19.87
C SER A 299 13.02 -12.83 20.97
N VAL A 300 14.31 -12.99 20.68
CA VAL A 300 15.26 -13.48 21.69
C VAL A 300 15.35 -12.47 22.82
N TYR A 301 15.59 -11.20 22.51
CA TYR A 301 15.73 -10.15 23.53
C TYR A 301 14.51 -10.07 24.43
N ASP A 302 13.32 -10.18 23.86
CA ASP A 302 12.07 -10.11 24.64
C ASP A 302 11.89 -11.33 25.54
N LYS A 303 12.13 -12.52 25.02
CA LYS A 303 11.79 -13.76 25.73
C LYS A 303 12.79 -14.08 26.84
N ILE A 304 14.06 -13.68 26.68
CA ILE A 304 15.06 -13.98 27.69
C ILE A 304 14.91 -13.13 28.96
N LYS A 305 14.08 -12.09 28.92
CA LYS A 305 13.85 -11.22 30.09
C LYS A 305 13.32 -12.00 31.31
N SER A 306 12.69 -13.14 31.08
CA SER A 306 12.19 -13.97 32.17
C SER A 306 13.25 -14.84 32.82
N LEU A 307 14.46 -14.87 32.29
CA LEU A 307 15.55 -15.71 32.80
C LEU A 307 16.33 -15.00 33.89
N PRO A 308 17.11 -15.76 34.73
CA PRO A 308 18.03 -15.14 35.65
C PRO A 308 19.04 -14.24 34.95
N ALA A 309 19.47 -13.18 35.61
CA ALA A 309 20.36 -12.17 35.02
C ALA A 309 21.64 -12.77 34.44
N SER A 310 22.24 -13.74 35.13
CA SER A 310 23.50 -14.35 34.65
C SER A 310 23.29 -15.09 33.33
N GLN A 311 22.14 -15.74 33.18
CA GLN A 311 21.82 -16.46 31.94
C GLN A 311 21.51 -15.48 30.80
N GLN A 312 20.80 -14.39 31.10
CA GLN A 312 20.58 -13.31 30.12
C GLN A 312 21.94 -12.77 29.62
N GLU A 313 22.87 -12.51 30.55
CA GLU A 313 24.16 -11.97 30.16
C GLU A 313 24.93 -12.95 29.27
N GLU A 314 24.85 -14.24 29.56
CA GLU A 314 25.54 -15.26 28.75
C GLU A 314 24.97 -15.28 27.33
N ILE A 315 23.65 -15.24 27.19
CA ILE A 315 22.99 -15.24 25.88
C ILE A 315 23.37 -13.98 25.10
N LEU A 316 23.33 -12.82 25.78
CA LEU A 316 23.67 -11.54 25.12
C LEU A 316 25.15 -11.54 24.70
N HIS A 317 26.03 -12.13 25.51
CA HIS A 317 27.42 -12.26 25.14
C HIS A 317 27.57 -13.14 23.88
N ASP A 318 26.88 -14.27 23.83
CA ASP A 318 26.95 -15.16 22.68
C ASP A 318 26.43 -14.46 21.39
N ILE A 319 25.37 -13.67 21.52
CA ILE A 319 24.89 -12.89 20.40
C ILE A 319 25.95 -11.89 19.94
N HIS A 320 26.56 -11.20 20.87
CA HIS A 320 27.58 -10.22 20.55
C HIS A 320 28.78 -10.87 19.85
N GLU A 321 29.16 -12.09 20.27
CA GLU A 321 30.26 -12.82 19.65
C GLU A 321 29.99 -13.15 18.17
N VAL A 322 28.72 -13.35 17.80
CA VAL A 322 28.37 -13.62 16.40
C VAL A 322 28.88 -12.49 15.51
N TYR A 323 28.72 -11.25 15.96
CA TYR A 323 29.10 -10.09 15.14
C TYR A 323 30.61 -10.04 14.89
N SER A 324 31.41 -10.69 15.73
CA SER A 324 32.86 -10.66 15.55
C SER A 324 33.34 -11.54 14.40
N HIS A 325 32.53 -12.52 13.96
CA HIS A 325 32.96 -13.41 12.87
C HIS A 325 31.98 -13.44 11.68
N ARG A 326 30.79 -12.84 11.80
CA ARG A 326 29.91 -12.65 10.65
C ARG A 326 30.24 -11.33 9.94
N PRO A 327 29.83 -11.17 8.68
CA PRO A 327 30.04 -9.87 8.01
C PRO A 327 29.21 -8.78 8.68
N GLU A 328 29.62 -7.55 8.46
CA GLU A 328 28.85 -6.40 8.95
C GLU A 328 27.48 -6.41 8.32
N MET A 329 26.47 -6.15 9.15
CA MET A 329 25.07 -6.14 8.73
C MET A 329 24.55 -4.71 8.75
N ALA A 330 23.71 -4.36 7.77
CA ALA A 330 23.10 -3.04 7.70
C ALA A 330 22.28 -2.77 8.97
N MET A 331 22.25 -1.51 9.38
CA MET A 331 21.54 -1.07 10.59
C MET A 331 20.28 -0.30 10.19
N VAL A 332 19.22 -0.55 10.93
CA VAL A 332 18.00 0.26 10.85
C VAL A 332 18.22 1.52 11.70
N ASP A 333 18.81 1.37 12.87
CA ASP A 333 19.14 2.50 13.75
C ASP A 333 20.45 2.17 14.42
N SER A 334 21.53 2.78 13.94
CA SER A 334 22.87 2.48 14.45
C SER A 334 23.07 3.00 15.88
N VAL A 335 22.38 4.08 16.25
CA VAL A 335 22.49 4.63 17.61
C VAL A 335 21.86 3.68 18.63
N LYS A 336 20.69 3.16 18.30
CA LYS A 336 19.96 2.25 19.21
C LYS A 336 20.39 0.79 19.06
N GLY A 337 21.25 0.48 18.08
CA GLY A 337 21.69 -0.89 17.85
C GLY A 337 20.64 -1.78 17.18
N ILE A 338 19.71 -1.19 16.46
CA ILE A 338 18.66 -1.94 15.76
C ILE A 338 19.20 -2.38 14.41
N THR A 339 19.35 -3.69 14.25
CA THR A 339 19.92 -4.27 13.03
C THR A 339 18.85 -4.57 12.00
N ASN A 340 19.30 -4.88 10.80
CA ASN A 340 18.49 -5.35 9.68
C ASN A 340 17.67 -6.61 10.06
N LEU A 341 18.16 -7.45 10.97
CA LEU A 341 17.47 -8.69 11.37
C LEU A 341 16.72 -8.54 12.70
N HIS A 342 16.46 -7.33 13.12
CA HIS A 342 15.78 -7.08 14.40
C HIS A 342 14.30 -7.48 14.34
N ILE A 343 13.54 -6.92 13.40
CA ILE A 343 12.15 -7.32 13.12
C ILE A 343 11.89 -7.26 11.60
N PRO A 344 11.01 -8.12 11.08
CA PRO A 344 10.82 -8.16 9.62
C PRO A 344 10.18 -6.91 9.04
N SER A 345 9.40 -6.17 9.81
CA SER A 345 8.74 -4.96 9.29
C SER A 345 9.70 -3.82 9.01
N ASP A 346 10.94 -3.89 9.51
CA ASP A 346 11.96 -2.86 9.24
C ASP A 346 12.63 -3.03 7.88
N VAL A 347 12.43 -4.17 7.19
CA VAL A 347 13.16 -4.46 5.96
C VAL A 347 12.22 -4.80 4.81
N ILE A 348 11.08 -4.13 4.77
CA ILE A 348 10.11 -4.32 3.68
C ILE A 348 10.71 -3.79 2.39
N VAL A 349 10.83 -4.68 1.41
CA VAL A 349 11.57 -4.43 0.17
C VAL A 349 11.03 -3.22 -0.60
N ASP A 350 9.72 -2.98 -0.54
CA ASP A 350 9.07 -1.88 -1.27
C ASP A 350 9.62 -0.52 -0.86
N ALA A 351 10.04 -0.38 0.39
CA ALA A 351 10.60 0.86 0.92
C ALA A 351 12.12 0.80 1.00
N SER A 352 12.66 -0.33 1.45
CA SER A 352 14.08 -0.41 1.77
C SER A 352 14.96 -0.42 0.52
N MET A 353 14.52 -1.06 -0.57
CA MET A 353 15.32 -1.06 -1.80
C MET A 353 15.32 0.29 -2.51
N PRO A 354 14.18 0.96 -2.70
CA PRO A 354 14.25 2.30 -3.27
C PRO A 354 15.09 3.27 -2.43
N ALA A 355 15.02 3.16 -1.09
CA ALA A 355 15.82 4.00 -0.21
C ALA A 355 17.31 3.76 -0.44
N MET A 356 17.71 2.49 -0.56
CA MET A 356 19.11 2.12 -0.82
C MET A 356 19.58 2.70 -2.17
N ILE A 357 18.77 2.51 -3.22
CA ILE A 357 19.15 2.96 -4.57
C ILE A 357 19.23 4.47 -4.61
N ARG A 358 18.30 5.17 -4.00
CA ARG A 358 18.30 6.63 -3.91
C ARG A 358 19.54 7.15 -3.18
N ASN A 359 20.08 6.34 -2.29
CA ASN A 359 21.19 6.72 -1.42
C ASN A 359 22.52 6.14 -1.89
N SER A 360 22.81 6.20 -3.18
CA SER A 360 24.08 5.73 -3.78
C SER A 360 24.27 4.22 -3.69
N GLY A 361 23.21 3.46 -3.42
CA GLY A 361 23.33 2.01 -3.21
C GLY A 361 23.90 1.65 -1.86
N GLN A 362 23.94 2.61 -0.93
CA GLN A 362 24.59 2.40 0.37
C GLN A 362 23.57 2.37 1.51
N MET A 363 23.92 1.67 2.54
CA MET A 363 23.13 1.60 3.78
C MET A 363 24.02 1.94 4.96
N TRP A 364 23.40 2.17 6.10
CA TRP A 364 24.12 2.58 7.33
C TRP A 364 24.74 1.36 8.01
N GLY A 365 26.03 1.49 8.35
CA GLY A 365 26.71 0.49 9.16
C GLY A 365 26.61 0.78 10.66
N LYS A 366 27.15 -0.11 11.46
CA LYS A 366 27.12 0.00 12.94
C LYS A 366 27.81 1.25 13.45
N ASP A 367 28.80 1.76 12.70
CA ASP A 367 29.53 2.98 13.07
C ASP A 367 28.81 4.26 12.60
N GLY A 368 27.63 4.14 12.05
CA GLY A 368 26.85 5.28 11.57
C GLY A 368 27.30 5.83 10.24
N LYS A 369 28.16 5.12 9.51
CA LYS A 369 28.64 5.52 8.18
C LYS A 369 27.98 4.70 7.11
N GLN A 370 27.79 5.31 5.94
CA GLN A 370 27.21 4.62 4.80
C GLN A 370 28.25 3.75 4.09
N LYS A 371 27.85 2.57 3.67
CA LYS A 371 28.75 1.58 3.08
C LYS A 371 28.08 0.86 1.91
N ASP A 372 28.88 0.45 0.95
CA ASP A 372 28.43 -0.42 -0.13
C ASP A 372 27.85 -1.70 0.46
N THR A 373 26.77 -2.18 -0.12
CA THR A 373 25.95 -3.23 0.48
C THR A 373 25.53 -4.27 -0.53
N LYS A 374 25.53 -5.53 -0.12
CA LYS A 374 24.87 -6.61 -0.85
C LYS A 374 23.43 -6.68 -0.36
N ALA A 375 22.48 -6.36 -1.26
CA ALA A 375 21.05 -6.45 -0.95
C ALA A 375 20.57 -7.86 -1.27
N VAL A 376 20.25 -8.62 -0.23
CA VAL A 376 19.87 -10.02 -0.36
C VAL A 376 18.35 -10.11 -0.44
N MET A 377 17.87 -10.64 -1.57
CA MET A 377 16.44 -10.82 -1.84
C MET A 377 16.26 -12.22 -2.39
N PRO A 378 15.93 -13.21 -1.54
CA PRO A 378 15.93 -14.60 -2.01
C PRO A 378 15.07 -14.86 -3.23
N GLU A 379 13.87 -14.28 -3.28
CA GLU A 379 12.93 -14.54 -4.37
C GLU A 379 13.35 -13.78 -5.64
N SER A 380 13.74 -14.52 -6.67
CA SER A 380 14.27 -13.93 -7.89
C SER A 380 13.20 -13.27 -8.76
N THR A 381 11.92 -13.48 -8.47
CA THR A 381 10.83 -12.87 -9.24
C THR A 381 11.02 -11.36 -9.37
N TYR A 382 11.33 -10.69 -8.26
CA TYR A 382 11.47 -9.23 -8.26
C TYR A 382 12.90 -8.73 -8.05
N ALA A 383 13.78 -9.56 -7.52
CA ALA A 383 15.13 -9.11 -7.17
C ALA A 383 15.92 -8.60 -8.38
N ARG A 384 15.69 -9.23 -9.53
CA ARG A 384 16.40 -8.90 -10.75
C ARG A 384 16.14 -7.46 -11.22
N ILE A 385 14.93 -6.98 -10.95
CA ILE A 385 14.54 -5.60 -11.32
C ILE A 385 15.43 -4.60 -10.59
N TYR A 386 15.64 -4.81 -9.31
CA TYR A 386 16.49 -3.93 -8.51
C TYR A 386 17.94 -4.00 -8.97
N GLN A 387 18.42 -5.20 -9.31
CA GLN A 387 19.79 -5.33 -9.84
C GLN A 387 19.96 -4.56 -11.15
N GLU A 388 18.96 -4.62 -12.04
CA GLU A 388 19.00 -3.86 -13.29
C GLU A 388 19.08 -2.36 -13.03
N MET A 389 18.33 -1.86 -12.07
CA MET A 389 18.38 -0.44 -11.74
C MET A 389 19.74 -0.06 -11.13
N ILE A 390 20.28 -0.90 -10.27
CA ILE A 390 21.62 -0.68 -9.70
C ILE A 390 22.65 -0.61 -10.83
N ASN A 391 22.61 -1.57 -11.75
CA ASN A 391 23.52 -1.58 -12.91
C ASN A 391 23.42 -0.31 -13.73
N PHE A 392 22.16 0.13 -13.96
CA PHE A 392 21.91 1.34 -14.74
C PHE A 392 22.50 2.57 -14.06
N CYS A 393 22.30 2.68 -12.73
CA CYS A 393 22.83 3.81 -11.97
C CYS A 393 24.36 3.80 -11.92
N LYS A 394 24.98 2.62 -11.84
CA LYS A 394 26.44 2.54 -11.90
C LYS A 394 26.99 3.09 -13.21
N THR A 395 26.31 2.79 -14.31
CA THR A 395 26.75 3.18 -15.65
C THR A 395 26.41 4.64 -15.97
N ASN A 396 25.21 5.09 -15.58
CA ASN A 396 24.66 6.38 -16.01
C ASN A 396 24.63 7.45 -14.92
N GLY A 397 24.92 7.07 -13.68
CA GLY A 397 24.74 7.97 -12.55
C GLY A 397 23.32 7.92 -12.03
N ALA A 398 23.05 8.66 -10.96
CA ALA A 398 21.73 8.73 -10.35
C ALA A 398 20.72 9.38 -11.30
N PHE A 399 19.45 8.98 -11.19
CA PHE A 399 18.39 9.66 -11.92
C PHE A 399 18.29 11.11 -11.45
N ASP A 400 17.92 11.99 -12.38
CA ASP A 400 17.79 13.42 -12.11
C ASP A 400 16.29 13.78 -12.06
N PRO A 401 15.75 14.08 -10.88
CA PRO A 401 14.32 14.41 -10.78
C PRO A 401 13.90 15.63 -11.59
N THR A 402 14.83 16.52 -11.93
CA THR A 402 14.50 17.74 -12.70
C THR A 402 14.27 17.45 -14.18
N THR A 403 14.74 16.32 -14.69
CA THR A 403 14.68 16.02 -16.13
C THR A 403 14.06 14.68 -16.47
N MET A 404 13.96 13.77 -15.52
CA MET A 404 13.50 12.41 -15.81
C MET A 404 12.01 12.36 -16.15
N GLY A 405 11.61 11.36 -16.93
CA GLY A 405 10.22 11.08 -17.22
C GLY A 405 9.53 10.35 -16.07
N SER A 406 8.39 9.74 -16.38
CA SER A 406 7.59 8.98 -15.42
C SER A 406 7.35 7.57 -15.91
N VAL A 407 7.11 6.64 -14.98
CA VAL A 407 6.70 5.28 -15.31
C VAL A 407 5.36 5.01 -14.60
N PRO A 408 4.24 5.48 -15.21
CA PRO A 408 2.93 5.16 -14.65
C PRO A 408 2.70 3.66 -14.71
N ASN A 409 1.78 3.16 -13.88
CA ASN A 409 1.54 1.73 -13.79
C ASN A 409 0.07 1.39 -13.98
N VAL A 410 -0.19 0.38 -14.82
CA VAL A 410 -1.49 -0.26 -14.97
C VAL A 410 -1.34 -1.65 -14.34
N GLY A 411 -1.96 -1.83 -13.17
CA GLY A 411 -1.77 -3.02 -12.35
C GLY A 411 -2.98 -3.93 -12.31
N LEU A 412 -2.75 -5.22 -12.52
CA LEU A 412 -3.79 -6.23 -12.43
C LEU A 412 -4.14 -6.43 -10.96
N MET A 413 -5.38 -6.10 -10.57
CA MET A 413 -5.76 -6.05 -9.16
C MET A 413 -7.21 -6.44 -8.93
N ALA A 414 -8.06 -6.29 -9.95
CA ALA A 414 -9.51 -6.38 -9.80
C ALA A 414 -9.93 -7.75 -9.25
N GLN A 415 -10.88 -7.73 -8.32
CA GLN A 415 -11.51 -8.94 -7.79
C GLN A 415 -10.51 -9.96 -7.26
N LYS A 416 -9.43 -9.46 -6.67
CA LYS A 416 -8.33 -10.32 -6.20
C LYS A 416 -7.75 -11.17 -7.33
N ALA A 417 -7.70 -10.60 -8.53
CA ALA A 417 -7.02 -11.22 -9.65
C ALA A 417 -5.62 -11.56 -9.24
N GLU A 418 -4.86 -12.31 -9.49
CA GLU A 418 -3.52 -12.62 -9.01
C GLU A 418 -3.44 -12.42 -7.49
N GLU A 419 -3.89 -13.41 -6.76
CA GLU A 419 -3.93 -13.38 -5.28
C GLU A 419 -2.54 -13.49 -4.68
N TYR A 420 -1.72 -12.48 -4.92
CA TYR A 420 -0.36 -12.41 -4.43
C TYR A 420 -0.38 -12.41 -2.90
N GLY A 421 0.39 -13.28 -2.29
CA GLY A 421 0.45 -13.38 -0.85
C GLY A 421 -0.66 -14.22 -0.22
N SER A 422 -1.33 -15.05 -1.03
CA SER A 422 -2.47 -15.88 -0.64
C SER A 422 -2.20 -16.74 0.60
N HIS A 423 -2.34 -16.13 1.79
CA HIS A 423 -1.98 -16.83 3.03
C HIS A 423 -2.89 -17.99 3.33
N ASP A 424 -4.12 -18.00 2.83
CA ASP A 424 -5.01 -19.16 2.98
C ASP A 424 -4.59 -20.36 2.12
N LYS A 425 -3.62 -20.15 1.21
CA LYS A 425 -3.08 -21.19 0.33
C LYS A 425 -1.55 -21.24 0.41
N THR A 426 -0.99 -20.83 1.52
CA THR A 426 0.45 -20.86 1.80
C THR A 426 0.69 -21.76 3.00
N PHE A 427 1.57 -22.76 2.85
CA PHE A 427 1.79 -23.78 3.87
C PHE A 427 3.27 -24.03 4.08
N GLU A 428 3.68 -24.09 5.34
CA GLU A 428 5.03 -24.55 5.71
C GLU A 428 4.96 -26.05 5.92
N MET A 429 5.82 -26.79 5.23
CA MET A 429 5.76 -28.27 5.27
C MET A 429 6.23 -28.80 6.61
N THR A 430 5.43 -29.70 7.18
CA THR A 430 5.77 -30.36 8.45
C THR A 430 6.37 -31.74 8.25
N ALA A 431 6.40 -32.24 7.01
CA ALA A 431 6.94 -33.54 6.67
C ALA A 431 7.36 -33.56 5.20
N ASP A 432 8.25 -34.48 4.86
CA ASP A 432 8.63 -34.71 3.47
C ASP A 432 7.48 -35.40 2.72
N GLY A 433 7.28 -35.02 1.47
CA GLY A 433 6.23 -35.60 0.67
C GLY A 433 6.05 -34.88 -0.65
N THR A 434 4.82 -34.96 -1.16
CA THR A 434 4.43 -34.35 -2.43
C THR A 434 3.25 -33.43 -2.19
N MET A 435 3.36 -32.17 -2.62
CA MET A 435 2.21 -31.24 -2.69
C MET A 435 1.68 -31.29 -4.11
N ARG A 436 0.37 -31.48 -4.25
CA ARG A 436 -0.23 -31.57 -5.58
C ARG A 436 -1.59 -30.90 -5.63
N VAL A 437 -1.96 -30.50 -6.83
CA VAL A 437 -3.29 -29.94 -7.13
C VAL A 437 -3.99 -30.93 -8.03
N VAL A 438 -5.16 -31.42 -7.61
CA VAL A 438 -5.88 -32.45 -8.33
C VAL A 438 -7.30 -32.01 -8.63
N LEU A 439 -7.81 -32.48 -9.79
CA LEU A 439 -9.21 -32.30 -10.15
C LEU A 439 -10.09 -33.31 -9.38
N ALA A 440 -11.39 -33.06 -9.43
CA ALA A 440 -12.36 -33.95 -8.75
C ALA A 440 -12.22 -35.42 -9.19
N ASP A 441 -11.82 -35.65 -10.44
CA ASP A 441 -11.65 -37.04 -10.97
C ASP A 441 -10.31 -37.68 -10.58
N GLY A 442 -9.49 -36.93 -9.80
CA GLY A 442 -8.19 -37.42 -9.36
C GLY A 442 -7.02 -37.09 -10.28
N SER A 443 -7.29 -36.47 -11.45
CA SER A 443 -6.20 -36.04 -12.35
C SER A 443 -5.32 -35.05 -11.68
N VAL A 444 -4.00 -35.23 -11.77
CA VAL A 444 -3.02 -34.30 -11.18
C VAL A 444 -2.72 -33.19 -12.17
N LEU A 445 -3.01 -31.93 -11.78
CA LEU A 445 -2.73 -30.75 -12.59
C LEU A 445 -1.30 -30.26 -12.39
N MET A 446 -0.83 -30.24 -11.15
CA MET A 446 0.50 -29.72 -10.79
C MET A 446 0.96 -30.49 -9.55
N GLN A 447 2.28 -30.67 -9.44
CA GLN A 447 2.84 -31.26 -8.22
C GLN A 447 4.29 -30.88 -8.01
N HIS A 448 4.70 -30.89 -6.75
CA HIS A 448 6.07 -30.59 -6.31
C HIS A 448 6.47 -31.57 -5.22
N GLU A 449 7.70 -32.07 -5.31
CA GLU A 449 8.31 -32.80 -4.21
C GLU A 449 8.82 -31.81 -3.19
N VAL A 450 8.44 -31.95 -1.94
CA VAL A 450 8.77 -31.00 -0.88
C VAL A 450 9.39 -31.70 0.32
N GLU A 451 10.16 -30.96 1.07
CA GLU A 451 10.81 -31.43 2.29
C GLU A 451 10.31 -30.62 3.49
N THR A 452 10.49 -31.18 4.68
CA THR A 452 10.15 -30.50 5.92
C THR A 452 10.77 -29.10 5.94
N GLY A 453 9.97 -28.09 6.24
CA GLY A 453 10.41 -26.71 6.29
C GLY A 453 10.20 -25.93 4.99
N ASP A 454 9.97 -26.64 3.87
CA ASP A 454 9.70 -25.95 2.61
C ASP A 454 8.41 -25.14 2.72
N ILE A 455 8.34 -24.05 1.95
CA ILE A 455 7.16 -23.18 1.90
C ILE A 455 6.50 -23.38 0.54
N TRP A 456 5.26 -23.89 0.55
CA TRP A 456 4.50 -24.13 -0.70
C TRP A 456 3.29 -23.20 -0.71
N ARG A 457 2.99 -22.64 -1.89
CA ARG A 457 1.81 -21.79 -2.01
C ARG A 457 1.18 -21.90 -3.39
N ALA A 458 -0.10 -21.51 -3.45
CA ALA A 458 -0.87 -21.43 -4.70
C ALA A 458 -1.47 -20.04 -4.83
N CYS A 459 -1.68 -19.62 -6.07
CA CYS A 459 -2.28 -18.30 -6.38
C CYS A 459 -3.28 -18.46 -7.50
N GLN A 460 -4.34 -17.67 -7.45
CA GLN A 460 -5.41 -17.67 -8.45
C GLN A 460 -5.47 -16.34 -9.17
N THR A 461 -5.77 -16.38 -10.48
CA THR A 461 -5.95 -15.17 -11.28
C THR A 461 -7.17 -15.36 -12.18
N LYS A 462 -8.21 -14.55 -11.97
CA LYS A 462 -9.46 -14.66 -12.72
C LYS A 462 -9.33 -14.02 -14.10
N ASP A 463 -10.14 -14.50 -15.03
CA ASP A 463 -10.03 -14.09 -16.43
C ASP A 463 -10.65 -12.71 -16.70
N ALA A 464 -11.81 -12.40 -16.12
CA ALA A 464 -12.46 -11.12 -16.38
C ALA A 464 -11.58 -9.92 -15.99
N PRO A 465 -10.92 -9.95 -14.83
CA PRO A 465 -9.95 -8.90 -14.52
C PRO A 465 -8.81 -8.77 -15.52
N ILE A 466 -8.34 -9.88 -16.10
CA ILE A 466 -7.27 -9.83 -17.10
C ILE A 466 -7.75 -9.12 -18.35
N ARG A 467 -8.98 -9.41 -18.81
CA ARG A 467 -9.56 -8.72 -19.98
C ARG A 467 -9.65 -7.21 -19.73
N ASP A 468 -10.11 -6.82 -18.55
CA ASP A 468 -10.24 -5.41 -18.19
C ASP A 468 -8.85 -4.74 -18.09
N TRP A 469 -7.87 -5.46 -17.56
CA TRP A 469 -6.50 -4.97 -17.45
C TRP A 469 -5.91 -4.65 -18.83
N VAL A 470 -6.12 -5.54 -19.79
CA VAL A 470 -5.69 -5.29 -21.18
C VAL A 470 -6.38 -4.05 -21.75
N LYS A 471 -7.70 -3.95 -21.55
CA LYS A 471 -8.47 -2.77 -21.98
C LYS A 471 -7.93 -1.49 -21.34
N LEU A 472 -7.64 -1.53 -20.04
CA LEU A 472 -7.13 -0.35 -19.33
C LEU A 472 -5.77 0.06 -19.87
N ALA A 473 -4.90 -0.90 -20.18
CA ALA A 473 -3.60 -0.59 -20.76
C ALA A 473 -3.74 0.13 -22.10
N VAL A 474 -4.63 -0.37 -22.96
CA VAL A 474 -4.89 0.26 -24.27
C VAL A 474 -5.46 1.66 -24.09
N THR A 475 -6.43 1.81 -23.18
CA THR A 475 -7.05 3.10 -22.89
C THR A 475 -6.03 4.11 -22.40
N ARG A 476 -5.16 3.71 -21.46
CA ARG A 476 -4.16 4.62 -20.93
C ARG A 476 -3.10 4.98 -21.95
N ALA A 477 -2.68 4.02 -22.77
CA ALA A 477 -1.71 4.30 -23.83
C ALA A 477 -2.29 5.35 -24.80
N ARG A 478 -3.55 5.22 -25.16
CA ARG A 478 -4.19 6.16 -26.10
C ARG A 478 -4.39 7.54 -25.47
N GLN A 479 -4.93 7.57 -24.24
CA GLN A 479 -5.23 8.85 -23.57
C GLN A 479 -3.98 9.67 -23.30
N SER A 480 -2.87 9.01 -22.98
CA SER A 480 -1.63 9.69 -22.61
C SER A 480 -0.62 9.77 -23.78
N ASP A 481 -0.93 9.14 -24.91
CA ASP A 481 -0.01 9.05 -26.05
C ASP A 481 1.36 8.55 -25.59
N THR A 482 1.38 7.48 -24.82
CA THR A 482 2.59 6.95 -24.17
C THR A 482 2.73 5.47 -24.50
N PRO A 483 3.94 5.00 -24.81
CA PRO A 483 4.13 3.56 -24.99
C PRO A 483 3.79 2.78 -23.73
N ALA A 484 3.25 1.58 -23.92
CA ALA A 484 2.90 0.69 -22.82
C ALA A 484 3.61 -0.65 -23.00
N ILE A 485 4.20 -1.16 -21.95
CA ILE A 485 4.92 -2.43 -21.96
C ILE A 485 4.24 -3.37 -20.95
N PHE A 486 3.77 -4.52 -21.45
CA PHE A 486 3.34 -5.62 -20.58
C PHE A 486 4.58 -6.33 -20.07
N TRP A 487 4.75 -6.38 -18.74
CA TRP A 487 5.90 -7.03 -18.12
C TRP A 487 5.56 -8.50 -17.88
N LEU A 488 5.89 -9.34 -18.83
CA LEU A 488 5.59 -10.76 -18.77
C LEU A 488 6.86 -11.53 -19.11
N ASP A 489 7.40 -12.25 -18.14
CA ASP A 489 8.67 -12.94 -18.25
C ASP A 489 8.45 -14.30 -18.94
N PRO A 490 9.10 -14.56 -20.07
CA PRO A 490 8.93 -15.86 -20.74
C PRO A 490 9.43 -17.05 -19.90
N GLU A 491 10.22 -16.80 -18.87
CA GLU A 491 10.74 -17.85 -17.99
C GLU A 491 9.82 -18.10 -16.79
N ARG A 492 8.79 -17.28 -16.58
CA ARG A 492 7.88 -17.45 -15.46
C ARG A 492 6.61 -18.15 -15.93
N ALA A 493 6.26 -19.28 -15.30
CA ALA A 493 5.12 -20.11 -15.74
C ALA A 493 3.81 -19.30 -15.76
N HIS A 494 3.53 -18.54 -14.70
CA HIS A 494 2.35 -17.67 -14.64
C HIS A 494 2.30 -16.71 -15.83
N ASP A 495 3.42 -16.06 -16.11
CA ASP A 495 3.48 -15.05 -17.15
C ASP A 495 3.28 -15.65 -18.54
N ARG A 496 3.72 -16.89 -18.74
CA ARG A 496 3.47 -17.57 -20.02
C ARG A 496 1.97 -17.75 -20.27
N GLU A 497 1.21 -18.08 -19.21
CA GLU A 497 -0.24 -18.19 -19.33
C GLU A 497 -0.90 -16.84 -19.58
N LEU A 498 -0.45 -15.80 -18.86
CA LEU A 498 -0.98 -14.45 -19.08
C LEU A 498 -0.64 -13.91 -20.46
N ARG A 499 0.54 -14.23 -20.97
CA ARG A 499 0.93 -13.78 -22.31
C ARG A 499 -0.03 -14.30 -23.38
N LYS A 500 -0.43 -15.57 -23.28
CA LYS A 500 -1.43 -16.13 -24.21
C LYS A 500 -2.72 -15.30 -24.19
N LYS A 501 -3.18 -14.92 -23.00
CA LYS A 501 -4.40 -14.14 -22.83
C LYS A 501 -4.23 -12.72 -23.36
N VAL A 502 -3.10 -12.08 -23.05
CA VAL A 502 -2.84 -10.72 -23.51
C VAL A 502 -2.83 -10.67 -25.05
N GLU A 503 -2.13 -11.60 -25.67
CA GLU A 503 -2.06 -11.67 -27.14
C GLU A 503 -3.45 -11.86 -27.75
N LEU A 504 -4.28 -12.67 -27.09
CA LEU A 504 -5.66 -12.90 -27.56
C LEU A 504 -6.53 -11.64 -27.36
N TYR A 505 -6.47 -11.05 -26.16
CA TYR A 505 -7.39 -9.96 -25.81
C TYR A 505 -7.02 -8.63 -26.46
N LEU A 506 -5.76 -8.42 -26.81
CA LEU A 506 -5.36 -7.23 -27.58
C LEU A 506 -6.07 -7.16 -28.93
N LYS A 507 -6.43 -8.31 -29.50
CA LYS A 507 -7.15 -8.38 -30.77
C LYS A 507 -8.54 -7.75 -30.69
N ASP A 508 -9.09 -7.59 -29.49
CA ASP A 508 -10.41 -6.98 -29.29
C ASP A 508 -10.36 -5.46 -29.35
N HIS A 509 -9.18 -4.87 -29.49
CA HIS A 509 -9.01 -3.41 -29.40
C HIS A 509 -8.36 -2.85 -30.66
N ASP A 510 -8.66 -1.58 -30.95
CA ASP A 510 -8.01 -0.85 -32.02
C ASP A 510 -6.67 -0.36 -31.50
N LEU A 511 -5.57 -0.89 -32.04
CA LEU A 511 -4.22 -0.55 -31.62
C LEU A 511 -3.54 0.44 -32.56
N THR A 512 -4.27 0.97 -33.54
CA THR A 512 -3.71 1.90 -34.54
C THR A 512 -3.07 3.10 -33.85
N GLY A 513 -1.82 3.36 -34.17
CA GLY A 513 -1.09 4.50 -33.61
C GLY A 513 -0.55 4.30 -32.21
N LEU A 514 -0.73 3.12 -31.62
CA LEU A 514 -0.24 2.82 -30.29
C LEU A 514 1.04 1.99 -30.34
N ASP A 515 1.93 2.23 -29.38
CA ASP A 515 3.14 1.45 -29.20
C ASP A 515 2.93 0.57 -27.96
N ILE A 516 2.50 -0.66 -28.17
CA ILE A 516 2.26 -1.62 -27.09
C ILE A 516 3.12 -2.85 -27.35
N SER A 517 3.87 -3.26 -26.36
CA SER A 517 4.79 -4.40 -26.48
C SER A 517 4.71 -5.28 -25.24
N ILE A 518 5.29 -6.48 -25.35
CA ILE A 518 5.41 -7.43 -24.27
C ILE A 518 6.89 -7.72 -24.11
N MET A 519 7.41 -7.57 -22.89
CA MET A 519 8.83 -7.79 -22.59
C MET A 519 8.99 -8.50 -21.26
N GLY A 520 10.05 -9.30 -21.14
CA GLY A 520 10.46 -9.82 -19.84
C GLY A 520 10.93 -8.69 -18.92
N TYR A 521 11.04 -8.98 -17.62
CA TYR A 521 11.28 -7.94 -16.62
C TYR A 521 12.57 -7.16 -16.86
N ASN A 522 13.66 -7.87 -17.14
CA ASN A 522 14.95 -7.21 -17.32
C ASN A 522 14.95 -6.27 -18.53
N GLU A 523 14.38 -6.72 -19.64
CA GLU A 523 14.27 -5.90 -20.83
C GLU A 523 13.34 -4.71 -20.59
N ALA A 524 12.20 -4.96 -19.96
CA ALA A 524 11.19 -3.91 -19.71
C ALA A 524 11.77 -2.79 -18.86
N ILE A 525 12.50 -3.13 -17.78
CA ILE A 525 13.05 -2.08 -16.93
C ILE A 525 14.17 -1.33 -17.65
N ARG A 526 15.00 -2.01 -18.44
CA ARG A 526 16.06 -1.32 -19.19
C ARG A 526 15.48 -0.31 -20.16
N VAL A 527 14.48 -0.72 -20.94
CA VAL A 527 13.83 0.18 -21.90
C VAL A 527 13.21 1.37 -21.17
N SER A 528 12.51 1.08 -20.06
CA SER A 528 11.87 2.15 -19.27
C SER A 528 12.89 3.14 -18.73
N MET A 529 14.01 2.66 -18.21
CA MET A 529 15.05 3.55 -17.65
C MET A 529 15.73 4.36 -18.73
N GLU A 530 16.01 3.78 -19.90
CA GLU A 530 16.62 4.51 -21.01
C GLU A 530 15.73 5.65 -21.47
N ARG A 531 14.42 5.41 -21.52
CA ARG A 531 13.47 6.45 -21.87
C ARG A 531 13.35 7.50 -20.76
N LEU A 532 13.38 7.02 -19.51
CA LEU A 532 13.25 7.88 -18.32
C LEU A 532 14.32 8.98 -18.30
N ILE A 533 15.58 8.62 -18.55
CA ILE A 533 16.66 9.61 -18.50
C ILE A 533 16.61 10.59 -19.67
N ARG A 534 15.86 10.27 -20.72
CA ARG A 534 15.62 11.20 -21.83
C ARG A 534 14.35 12.02 -21.63
N GLY A 535 13.74 11.94 -20.44
CA GLY A 535 12.54 12.71 -20.12
C GLY A 535 11.25 12.15 -20.70
N LYS A 536 11.27 10.89 -21.12
CA LYS A 536 10.10 10.26 -21.77
C LYS A 536 9.40 9.30 -20.82
N ASP A 537 8.07 9.26 -20.93
CA ASP A 537 7.23 8.40 -20.10
C ASP A 537 7.03 7.03 -20.77
N THR A 538 6.87 6.00 -19.94
CA THR A 538 6.57 4.64 -20.40
C THR A 538 5.61 4.02 -19.39
N ILE A 539 4.48 3.50 -19.86
CA ILE A 539 3.52 2.84 -18.97
C ILE A 539 3.99 1.41 -18.70
N SER A 540 4.13 1.06 -17.42
CA SER A 540 4.38 -0.33 -17.01
C SER A 540 3.02 -1.01 -16.80
N VAL A 541 2.78 -2.12 -17.51
CA VAL A 541 1.55 -2.89 -17.39
C VAL A 541 1.93 -4.21 -16.73
N THR A 542 1.53 -4.38 -15.47
CA THR A 542 2.08 -5.45 -14.63
C THR A 542 0.99 -6.22 -13.91
N GLY A 543 1.33 -7.44 -13.52
CA GLY A 543 0.55 -8.19 -12.57
C GLY A 543 0.60 -7.55 -11.19
N ASN A 544 -0.15 -8.11 -10.28
CA ASN A 544 -0.26 -7.58 -8.91
C ASN A 544 1.08 -7.62 -8.17
N VAL A 545 1.89 -8.64 -8.46
CA VAL A 545 3.21 -8.80 -7.83
C VAL A 545 4.10 -7.60 -8.13
N LEU A 546 4.30 -7.31 -9.41
CA LEU A 546 5.20 -6.21 -9.82
C LEU A 546 4.59 -4.84 -9.58
N ARG A 547 3.25 -4.74 -9.61
CA ARG A 547 2.58 -3.48 -9.34
C ARG A 547 3.08 -2.87 -8.02
N ASP A 548 3.12 -3.69 -6.98
CA ASP A 548 3.53 -3.20 -5.66
C ASP A 548 4.97 -2.68 -5.66
N TYR A 549 5.87 -3.36 -6.36
CA TYR A 549 7.27 -2.95 -6.36
C TYR A 549 7.50 -1.70 -7.20
N LEU A 550 6.94 -1.67 -8.40
CA LEU A 550 7.19 -0.58 -9.33
C LEU A 550 6.51 0.72 -8.93
N THR A 551 5.37 0.62 -8.23
CA THR A 551 4.65 1.83 -7.80
C THR A 551 5.29 2.48 -6.56
N ASP A 552 6.36 1.89 -6.04
CA ASP A 552 7.24 2.55 -5.07
C ASP A 552 8.57 2.92 -5.71
N LEU A 553 9.16 1.99 -6.46
CA LEU A 553 10.53 2.18 -6.97
C LEU A 553 10.66 3.42 -7.84
N PHE A 554 9.87 3.51 -8.91
CA PHE A 554 9.97 4.65 -9.81
C PHE A 554 9.53 5.96 -9.17
N PRO A 555 8.40 6.01 -8.44
CA PRO A 555 8.01 7.27 -7.81
C PRO A 555 9.01 7.78 -6.77
N ILE A 556 9.67 6.90 -6.05
CA ILE A 556 10.67 7.34 -5.07
C ILE A 556 11.87 7.97 -5.79
N MET A 557 12.27 7.41 -6.94
CA MET A 557 13.31 8.05 -7.75
C MET A 557 12.87 9.39 -8.32
N GLU A 558 11.61 9.46 -8.76
CA GLU A 558 11.08 10.63 -9.46
C GLU A 558 10.66 11.76 -8.53
N LEU A 559 9.94 11.41 -7.46
CA LEU A 559 9.28 12.38 -6.57
C LEU A 559 9.88 12.43 -5.17
N GLY A 560 10.73 11.46 -4.83
CA GLY A 560 11.25 11.31 -3.48
C GLY A 560 10.31 10.52 -2.56
N THR A 561 9.13 10.19 -3.05
CA THR A 561 8.12 9.48 -2.27
C THR A 561 7.10 8.86 -3.22
N SER A 562 6.49 7.76 -2.82
CA SER A 562 5.36 7.19 -3.55
C SER A 562 4.01 7.68 -2.99
N ALA A 563 4.04 8.43 -1.88
CA ALA A 563 2.81 8.86 -1.20
C ALA A 563 2.02 9.92 -1.98
N LYS A 564 2.64 10.55 -2.97
CA LYS A 564 2.01 11.63 -3.75
C LYS A 564 1.50 11.17 -5.12
N MET A 565 1.43 9.87 -5.34
CA MET A 565 0.90 9.32 -6.59
C MET A 565 -0.63 9.32 -6.57
N LEU A 566 -1.24 9.54 -7.74
CA LEU A 566 -2.65 9.25 -7.92
C LEU A 566 -2.86 7.74 -7.97
N SER A 567 -3.85 7.25 -7.24
CA SER A 567 -4.23 5.85 -7.23
C SER A 567 -5.68 5.75 -7.68
N ILE A 568 -5.87 5.55 -8.98
CA ILE A 568 -7.19 5.50 -9.61
C ILE A 568 -7.53 4.03 -9.84
N VAL A 569 -8.78 3.67 -9.55
CA VAL A 569 -9.30 2.34 -9.82
C VAL A 569 -10.51 2.50 -10.75
N PRO A 570 -10.29 2.48 -12.07
CA PRO A 570 -11.43 2.46 -12.99
C PRO A 570 -12.19 1.14 -12.76
N LEU A 571 -13.43 1.24 -12.28
CA LEU A 571 -14.18 0.06 -11.90
C LEU A 571 -14.69 -0.67 -13.14
N MET A 572 -14.71 -2.00 -13.08
CA MET A 572 -15.07 -2.82 -14.24
C MET A 572 -16.49 -2.55 -14.73
N ALA A 573 -17.38 -2.12 -13.83
CA ALA A 573 -18.76 -1.77 -14.19
C ALA A 573 -18.89 -0.39 -14.83
N GLY A 574 -17.81 0.41 -14.85
CA GLY A 574 -17.79 1.70 -15.53
C GLY A 574 -17.61 2.92 -14.64
N GLY A 575 -17.78 2.77 -13.34
CA GLY A 575 -17.56 3.86 -12.41
C GLY A 575 -16.09 4.04 -12.07
N GLY A 576 -15.80 4.88 -11.07
CA GLY A 576 -14.42 5.12 -10.63
C GLY A 576 -14.30 5.14 -9.13
N MET A 577 -13.15 4.68 -8.64
CA MET A 577 -12.76 4.83 -7.26
C MET A 577 -11.37 5.47 -7.22
N TYR A 578 -11.20 6.39 -6.27
CA TYR A 578 -9.97 7.17 -6.15
C TYR A 578 -9.47 6.97 -4.72
N GLU A 579 -8.36 6.25 -4.59
CA GLU A 579 -7.79 5.92 -3.29
C GLU A 579 -6.80 6.99 -2.87
N THR A 580 -6.83 7.40 -1.60
CA THR A 580 -5.83 8.29 -1.05
C THR A 580 -4.79 7.47 -0.28
N GLY A 581 -3.62 8.05 -0.07
CA GLY A 581 -2.49 7.35 0.51
C GLY A 581 -2.71 6.89 1.95
N ALA A 582 -2.02 5.84 2.34
CA ALA A 582 -2.06 5.33 3.70
C ALA A 582 -1.23 6.20 4.64
N GLY A 583 -1.71 6.37 5.86
CA GLY A 583 -1.00 7.14 6.86
C GLY A 583 -0.49 6.27 7.99
N GLY A 584 0.75 5.79 7.87
CA GLY A 584 1.34 4.94 8.89
C GLY A 584 1.47 5.63 10.25
N SER A 585 1.53 6.96 10.27
CA SER A 585 1.67 7.73 11.51
C SER A 585 0.35 8.33 12.01
N ALA A 586 -0.79 7.91 11.45
CA ALA A 586 -2.08 8.50 11.79
C ALA A 586 -2.41 8.48 13.29
N PRO A 587 -2.08 7.41 14.05
CA PRO A 587 -2.34 7.45 15.50
C PRO A 587 -1.56 8.54 16.22
N LYS A 588 -0.32 8.80 15.84
CA LYS A 588 0.49 9.87 16.45
C LYS A 588 -0.07 11.24 16.11
N HIS A 589 -0.65 11.39 14.92
CA HIS A 589 -1.29 12.65 14.53
C HIS A 589 -2.52 12.91 15.39
N VAL A 590 -3.31 11.89 15.70
CA VAL A 590 -4.46 12.02 16.61
C VAL A 590 -3.98 12.43 18.00
N GLN A 591 -2.94 11.78 18.49
CA GLN A 591 -2.37 12.11 19.79
C GLN A 591 -1.95 13.57 19.85
N GLN A 592 -1.27 14.05 18.82
CA GLN A 592 -0.83 15.46 18.81
C GLN A 592 -2.01 16.41 18.78
N LEU A 593 -3.08 16.09 18.05
CA LEU A 593 -4.27 16.95 18.05
C LEU A 593 -4.87 17.03 19.45
N VAL A 594 -5.00 15.91 20.12
CA VAL A 594 -5.59 15.87 21.47
C VAL A 594 -4.72 16.60 22.49
N GLU A 595 -3.40 16.44 22.40
CA GLU A 595 -2.47 17.01 23.38
C GLU A 595 -2.15 18.47 23.10
N GLU A 596 -2.04 18.85 21.82
CA GLU A 596 -1.52 20.17 21.44
C GLU A 596 -2.44 20.96 20.52
N ASN A 597 -3.61 20.45 20.20
CA ASN A 597 -4.55 21.05 19.24
C ASN A 597 -3.81 21.44 17.95
N TYR A 598 -3.12 20.46 17.38
CA TYR A 598 -2.32 20.62 16.17
C TYR A 598 -2.41 19.33 15.36
N LEU A 599 -2.97 19.42 14.15
CA LEU A 599 -3.09 18.23 13.29
C LEU A 599 -2.09 18.37 12.14
N ARG A 600 -1.08 17.49 12.13
CA ARG A 600 -0.05 17.54 11.08
C ARG A 600 -0.37 16.62 9.89
N TRP A 601 -1.55 16.02 9.85
CA TRP A 601 -1.97 15.23 8.68
C TRP A 601 -1.93 16.10 7.42
N ASP A 602 -1.36 15.56 6.34
CA ASP A 602 -1.31 16.24 5.05
C ASP A 602 -2.40 15.68 4.16
N SER A 603 -3.39 16.48 3.84
CA SER A 603 -4.53 16.08 3.00
C SER A 603 -4.24 16.16 1.49
N LEU A 604 -2.98 16.24 1.10
CA LEU A 604 -2.62 16.34 -0.31
C LEU A 604 -3.25 15.21 -1.14
N GLY A 605 -3.23 13.98 -0.63
CA GLY A 605 -3.87 12.86 -1.31
C GLY A 605 -5.35 13.10 -1.57
N GLU A 606 -6.04 13.66 -0.59
CA GLU A 606 -7.47 13.98 -0.72
C GLU A 606 -7.69 15.07 -1.76
N PHE A 607 -6.84 16.10 -1.79
CA PHE A 607 -6.93 17.17 -2.80
C PHE A 607 -6.77 16.57 -4.20
N LEU A 608 -5.79 15.73 -4.38
CA LEU A 608 -5.52 15.10 -5.68
C LEU A 608 -6.67 14.17 -6.10
N ALA A 609 -7.21 13.43 -5.18
CA ALA A 609 -8.36 12.58 -5.47
C ALA A 609 -9.58 13.40 -5.89
N UNK A 610 -9.83 14.42 -5.29
CA UNK A 610 -10.86 15.24 -5.56
C UNK A 610 -10.78 15.84 -6.85
N ALA A 611 -9.65 16.25 -7.14
CA ALA A 611 -9.45 16.86 -8.46
C ALA A 611 -9.78 15.86 -9.59
N VAL A 612 -9.23 14.67 -9.52
CA VAL A 612 -9.45 13.67 -10.57
C VAL A 612 -10.91 13.17 -10.56
N SER A 613 -11.52 13.08 -9.39
CA SER A 613 -12.93 12.68 -9.29
C SER A 613 -13.83 13.69 -10.01
N LEU A 614 -13.60 14.97 -9.79
CA LEU A 614 -14.36 16.04 -10.46
C LEU A 614 -14.12 16.03 -11.98
N GLU A 615 -12.88 15.88 -12.39
CA GLU A 615 -12.53 15.85 -13.80
C GLU A 615 -13.20 14.67 -14.51
N GLU A 616 -13.12 13.49 -13.91
CA GLU A 616 -13.74 12.28 -14.49
C GLU A 616 -15.27 12.41 -14.56
N THR A 617 -15.87 12.99 -13.53
CA THR A 617 -17.32 13.27 -13.55
C THR A 617 -17.65 14.18 -14.74
N GLY A 618 -16.85 15.21 -14.92
CA GLY A 618 -17.08 16.14 -16.04
C GLY A 618 -17.00 15.48 -17.40
N ILE A 619 -16.00 14.59 -17.55
CA ILE A 619 -15.81 13.86 -18.81
C ILE A 619 -16.96 12.89 -19.05
N LYS A 620 -17.32 12.10 -18.05
CA LYS A 620 -18.34 11.05 -18.19
C LYS A 620 -19.75 11.59 -18.39
N THR A 621 -20.08 12.71 -17.73
CA THR A 621 -21.44 13.24 -17.75
C THR A 621 -21.61 14.46 -18.63
N GLY A 622 -20.55 14.94 -19.28
CA GLY A 622 -20.57 16.16 -20.06
C GLY A 622 -20.73 17.41 -19.21
N ASN A 623 -20.37 17.36 -17.94
CA ASN A 623 -20.49 18.48 -17.00
C ASN A 623 -19.23 19.34 -17.07
N ALA A 624 -19.28 20.40 -17.88
CA ALA A 624 -18.11 21.27 -18.10
C ALA A 624 -17.69 21.99 -16.83
N LYS A 625 -18.64 22.33 -15.95
CA LYS A 625 -18.31 23.01 -14.68
C LYS A 625 -17.53 22.08 -13.76
N ALA A 626 -17.91 20.79 -13.70
CA ALA A 626 -17.18 19.81 -12.89
C ALA A 626 -15.75 19.66 -13.40
N LYS A 627 -15.57 19.59 -14.70
CA LYS A 627 -14.25 19.49 -15.30
C LYS A 627 -13.38 20.69 -14.94
N LEU A 628 -13.97 21.88 -15.00
CA LEU A 628 -13.26 23.12 -14.67
C LEU A 628 -12.92 23.19 -13.19
N LEU A 629 -13.84 22.73 -12.31
CA LEU A 629 -13.55 22.65 -10.88
C LEU A 629 -12.33 21.77 -10.61
N GLY A 630 -12.27 20.64 -11.27
CA GLY A 630 -11.14 19.71 -11.11
C GLY A 630 -9.83 20.32 -11.59
N LYS A 631 -9.86 20.98 -12.74
CA LYS A 631 -8.69 21.67 -13.29
C LYS A 631 -8.20 22.74 -12.33
N ALA A 632 -9.13 23.56 -11.80
CA ALA A 632 -8.79 24.63 -10.88
C ALA A 632 -8.25 24.09 -9.56
N LEU A 633 -8.78 22.97 -9.10
CA LEU A 633 -8.27 22.32 -7.88
C LEU A 633 -6.85 21.82 -8.09
N ASP A 634 -6.55 21.27 -9.26
CA ASP A 634 -5.18 20.86 -9.56
C ASP A 634 -4.22 22.07 -9.56
N GLU A 635 -4.64 23.19 -10.15
CA GLU A 635 -3.86 24.44 -10.13
C GLU A 635 -3.66 24.91 -8.70
N ALA A 636 -4.71 24.87 -7.87
CA ALA A 636 -4.64 25.29 -6.48
C ALA A 636 -3.67 24.40 -5.68
N THR A 637 -3.69 23.11 -5.96
CA THR A 637 -2.77 22.17 -5.31
C THR A 637 -1.34 22.47 -5.68
N GLY A 638 -1.08 22.79 -6.96
CA GLY A 638 0.25 23.20 -7.40
C GLY A 638 0.73 24.47 -6.69
N LYS A 639 -0.17 25.46 -6.56
CA LYS A 639 0.16 26.70 -5.88
C LYS A 639 0.41 26.47 -4.39
N LEU A 640 -0.37 25.57 -3.78
CA LEU A 640 -0.19 25.21 -2.37
C LEU A 640 1.21 24.62 -2.15
N LEU A 641 1.63 23.73 -3.02
CA LEU A 641 2.97 23.12 -2.94
C LEU A 641 4.06 24.18 -3.16
N ASP A 642 3.92 24.99 -4.20
CA ASP A 642 4.91 26.03 -4.53
C ASP A 642 5.11 27.03 -3.41
N ASN A 643 4.04 27.35 -2.66
CA ASN A 643 4.08 28.30 -1.57
C ASN A 643 4.29 27.66 -0.21
N ASN A 644 4.60 26.38 -0.20
CA ASN A 644 4.94 25.63 1.02
C ASN A 644 3.83 25.70 2.08
N LYS A 645 2.59 25.43 1.65
CA LYS A 645 1.41 25.50 2.53
C LYS A 645 0.93 24.11 2.98
N SER A 646 1.78 23.10 2.90
CA SER A 646 1.53 21.81 3.53
C SER A 646 1.71 21.91 5.04
N PRO A 647 1.06 21.05 5.82
CA PRO A 647 1.23 21.11 7.28
C PRO A 647 2.67 20.84 7.71
N SER A 648 3.14 21.58 8.71
CA SER A 648 4.44 21.32 9.31
C SER A 648 4.27 20.27 10.44
N ARG A 649 5.35 20.05 11.19
CA ARG A 649 5.33 19.05 12.26
C ARG A 649 5.17 19.65 13.65
N LYS A 650 5.22 20.96 13.79
CA LYS A 650 5.30 21.57 15.12
C LYS A 650 4.31 22.71 15.31
N VAL A 651 3.89 22.86 16.54
CA VAL A 651 3.02 23.94 16.99
C VAL A 651 3.68 25.30 16.66
N GLY A 652 2.84 26.22 16.22
CA GLY A 652 3.27 27.56 15.82
C GLY A 652 3.24 27.77 14.31
N ASP A 653 3.30 26.68 13.56
CA ASP A 653 3.21 26.73 12.09
C ASP A 653 1.79 26.40 11.67
N ILE A 654 1.52 26.46 10.35
CA ILE A 654 0.21 26.06 9.87
C ILE A 654 0.09 24.53 9.95
N ASP A 655 -1.09 24.07 10.35
CA ASP A 655 -1.37 22.66 10.41
C ASP A 655 -2.35 22.27 9.28
N ASN A 656 -2.98 21.10 9.41
CA ASN A 656 -3.94 20.59 8.44
C ASN A 656 -5.03 21.61 8.11
N ARG A 657 -5.56 22.30 9.13
CA ARG A 657 -6.64 23.28 8.94
C ARG A 657 -6.16 24.50 8.18
N GLY A 658 -4.93 24.95 8.47
CA GLY A 658 -4.34 26.07 7.73
C GLY A 658 -4.07 25.71 6.28
N SER A 659 -3.61 24.48 6.05
CA SER A 659 -3.40 23.98 4.70
C SER A 659 -4.72 23.98 3.92
N HIS A 660 -5.81 23.51 4.56
CA HIS A 660 -7.14 23.50 3.93
C HIS A 660 -7.60 24.92 3.60
N PHE A 661 -7.32 25.89 4.47
CA PHE A 661 -7.66 27.27 4.18
C PHE A 661 -6.94 27.75 2.92
N TYR A 662 -5.63 27.49 2.84
CA TYR A 662 -4.87 27.95 1.67
C TYR A 662 -5.35 27.24 0.39
N LEU A 663 -5.69 25.94 0.49
CA LEU A 663 -6.26 25.26 -0.67
C LEU A 663 -7.54 25.94 -1.14
N ALA A 664 -8.45 26.25 -0.20
CA ALA A 664 -9.72 26.90 -0.55
C ALA A 664 -9.48 28.27 -1.17
N MET A 665 -8.55 29.04 -0.60
CA MET A 665 -8.22 30.36 -1.14
C MET A 665 -7.68 30.25 -2.57
N TYR A 666 -6.71 29.37 -2.78
CA TYR A 666 -6.10 29.20 -4.10
C TYR A 666 -7.11 28.65 -5.11
N TRP A 667 -7.98 27.74 -4.67
CA TRP A 667 -9.02 27.15 -5.53
C TRP A 667 -10.01 28.25 -5.97
N ALA A 668 -10.48 29.04 -5.02
CA ALA A 668 -11.39 30.16 -5.34
C ALA A 668 -10.72 31.19 -6.26
N GLN A 669 -9.44 31.50 -6.00
CA GLN A 669 -8.69 32.43 -6.84
C GLN A 669 -8.57 31.90 -8.29
N ALA A 670 -8.30 30.62 -8.46
CA ALA A 670 -8.19 30.01 -9.78
C ALA A 670 -9.51 30.07 -10.51
N LEU A 671 -10.62 29.80 -9.82
CA LEU A 671 -11.96 29.85 -10.43
C LEU A 671 -12.35 31.29 -10.77
N ALA A 672 -11.97 32.26 -9.96
CA ALA A 672 -12.26 33.67 -10.22
C ALA A 672 -11.40 34.24 -11.35
N ALA A 673 -10.24 33.62 -11.64
CA ALA A 673 -9.31 34.13 -12.66
C ALA A 673 -9.55 33.53 -14.05
N GLN A 674 -10.23 32.37 -14.15
CA GLN A 674 -10.43 31.70 -15.43
C GLN A 674 -11.54 32.39 -16.25
N ASP A 675 -11.50 32.20 -17.56
CA ASP A 675 -12.44 32.84 -18.48
C ASP A 675 -13.26 31.80 -19.29
N GLU A 676 -13.15 30.51 -18.95
CA GLU A 676 -13.87 29.45 -19.68
C GLU A 676 -15.35 29.39 -19.29
N ASP A 677 -15.69 29.79 -18.05
CA ASP A 677 -17.06 29.76 -17.54
C ASP A 677 -17.33 31.04 -16.73
N ALA A 678 -18.10 31.92 -17.33
CA ALA A 678 -18.40 33.23 -16.72
C ALA A 678 -19.24 33.10 -15.45
N GLU A 679 -20.14 32.12 -15.39
CA GLU A 679 -20.96 31.88 -14.19
C GLU A 679 -20.11 31.45 -13.00
N LEU A 680 -19.20 30.50 -13.21
CA LEU A 680 -18.30 30.08 -12.14
C LEU A 680 -17.38 31.22 -11.70
N LYS A 681 -16.87 31.98 -12.66
CA LYS A 681 -16.03 33.14 -12.35
C LYS A 681 -16.78 34.11 -11.44
N ALA A 682 -18.01 34.48 -11.80
CA ALA A 682 -18.83 35.39 -11.01
C ALA A 682 -19.18 34.80 -9.63
N HIS A 683 -19.45 33.50 -9.60
CA HIS A 683 -19.85 32.82 -8.37
C HIS A 683 -18.72 32.79 -7.33
N PHE A 684 -17.48 32.61 -7.79
CA PHE A 684 -16.34 32.46 -6.87
C PHE A 684 -15.57 33.76 -6.63
N ALA A 685 -15.81 34.82 -7.40
CA ALA A 685 -15.08 36.06 -7.23
C ALA A 685 -15.25 36.67 -5.82
N PRO A 686 -16.47 36.71 -5.24
CA PRO A 686 -16.59 37.23 -3.86
C PRO A 686 -15.84 36.38 -2.84
N LEU A 687 -15.86 35.06 -2.97
CA LEU A 687 -15.14 34.17 -2.04
C LEU A 687 -13.64 34.39 -2.18
N ALA A 688 -13.13 34.44 -3.41
CA ALA A 688 -11.70 34.68 -3.63
C ALA A 688 -11.24 36.01 -2.99
N LYS A 689 -12.05 37.05 -3.16
CA LYS A 689 -11.77 38.35 -2.57
C LYS A 689 -11.77 38.25 -1.04
N ALA A 690 -12.80 37.66 -0.46
CA ALA A 690 -12.95 37.54 1.00
C ALA A 690 -11.79 36.76 1.62
N LEU A 691 -11.43 35.63 1.06
CA LEU A 691 -10.35 34.79 1.62
C LEU A 691 -9.00 35.50 1.46
N THR A 692 -8.79 36.20 0.35
CA THR A 692 -7.54 36.92 0.12
C THR A 692 -7.38 38.07 1.12
N GLU A 693 -8.44 38.87 1.30
CA GLU A 693 -8.39 40.01 2.20
C GLU A 693 -8.32 39.61 3.67
N GLN A 694 -8.91 38.48 4.01
CA GLN A 694 -8.98 38.00 5.40
C GLN A 694 -7.90 36.96 5.72
N GLU A 695 -6.92 36.80 4.87
CA GLU A 695 -5.89 35.75 5.06
C GLU A 695 -5.25 35.88 6.46
N ALA A 696 -4.77 37.05 6.82
CA ALA A 696 -4.10 37.24 8.10
C ALA A 696 -5.03 36.94 9.28
N THR A 697 -6.29 37.38 9.20
CA THR A 697 -7.28 37.14 10.25
C THR A 697 -7.56 35.67 10.43
N ILE A 698 -7.78 34.96 9.29
CA ILE A 698 -8.11 33.54 9.33
C ILE A 698 -6.94 32.72 9.87
N VAL A 699 -5.72 33.00 9.40
CA VAL A 699 -4.53 32.29 9.87
C VAL A 699 -4.34 32.52 11.37
N ALA A 700 -4.56 33.75 11.84
CA ALA A 700 -4.46 34.04 13.27
C ALA A 700 -5.50 33.25 14.07
N GLU A 701 -6.74 33.19 13.57
CA GLU A 701 -7.79 32.42 14.24
C GLU A 701 -7.46 30.90 14.30
N LEU A 702 -6.94 30.35 13.21
CA LEU A 702 -6.56 28.96 13.15
C LEU A 702 -5.40 28.63 14.09
N ASN A 703 -4.39 29.52 14.13
CA ASN A 703 -3.21 29.30 14.96
C ASN A 703 -3.45 29.57 16.44
N ALA A 704 -4.42 30.40 16.77
CA ALA A 704 -4.67 30.78 18.15
C ALA A 704 -5.10 29.62 19.06
N VAL A 705 -5.65 28.57 18.48
CA VAL A 705 -6.11 27.40 19.26
C VAL A 705 -4.98 26.43 19.58
N GLN A 706 -3.85 26.55 18.90
CA GLN A 706 -2.74 25.59 19.04
C GLN A 706 -2.07 25.70 20.40
N GLY A 707 -1.46 24.60 20.83
CA GLY A 707 -0.65 24.55 22.03
C GLY A 707 -1.40 24.18 23.30
N LYS A 708 -2.66 23.87 23.21
CA LYS A 708 -3.51 23.48 24.34
C LYS A 708 -4.23 22.18 23.99
N PRO A 709 -4.57 21.38 25.00
CA PRO A 709 -5.35 20.15 24.71
C PRO A 709 -6.66 20.45 24.01
N ALA A 710 -7.07 19.51 23.16
CA ALA A 710 -8.36 19.55 22.47
C ALA A 710 -9.20 18.33 22.85
N GLU A 711 -10.52 18.53 22.94
CA GLU A 711 -11.43 17.45 23.30
C GLU A 711 -12.25 17.05 22.08
N ILE A 712 -12.14 15.77 21.68
CA ILE A 712 -12.89 15.23 20.55
C ILE A 712 -13.81 14.07 20.93
N GLY A 713 -13.78 13.64 22.18
CA GLY A 713 -14.76 12.69 22.70
C GLY A 713 -14.46 11.22 22.55
N GLY A 714 -13.48 10.84 21.72
CA GLY A 714 -13.10 9.44 21.54
C GLY A 714 -12.09 9.28 20.45
N TYR A 715 -11.44 8.13 20.42
CA TYR A 715 -10.43 7.82 19.40
C TYR A 715 -11.03 7.12 18.18
N TYR A 716 -11.75 6.04 18.43
CA TYR A 716 -12.35 5.24 17.35
C TYR A 716 -13.68 5.82 16.88
N ARG A 717 -14.39 6.54 17.76
CA ARG A 717 -15.62 7.24 17.38
C ARG A 717 -15.64 8.57 18.11
N SER A 718 -15.13 9.58 17.44
CA SER A 718 -15.11 10.93 18.02
C SER A 718 -16.52 11.52 18.02
N ASN A 719 -16.73 12.48 18.92
CA ASN A 719 -18.01 13.19 19.00
C ASN A 719 -18.09 14.21 17.85
N PRO A 720 -19.10 14.13 16.97
CA PRO A 720 -19.15 15.01 15.82
C PRO A 720 -19.17 16.51 16.15
N GLU A 721 -19.90 16.91 17.18
CA GLU A 721 -20.00 18.34 17.55
C GLU A 721 -18.66 18.84 18.06
N LEU A 722 -18.02 18.10 18.96
CA LEU A 722 -16.72 18.48 19.52
C LEU A 722 -15.66 18.52 18.42
N THR A 723 -15.64 17.49 17.58
CA THR A 723 -14.64 17.40 16.52
C THR A 723 -14.80 18.52 15.50
N SER A 724 -16.05 18.84 15.14
CA SER A 724 -16.31 19.93 14.21
C SER A 724 -15.80 21.26 14.75
N LYS A 725 -16.01 21.53 16.04
CA LYS A 725 -15.50 22.74 16.67
C LYS A 725 -13.98 22.79 16.63
N VAL A 726 -13.33 21.68 16.94
CA VAL A 726 -11.87 21.61 16.95
C VAL A 726 -11.30 21.81 15.53
N MET A 727 -11.94 21.20 14.53
CA MET A 727 -11.42 21.22 13.17
C MET A 727 -11.87 22.44 12.36
N ARG A 728 -12.84 23.21 12.87
CA ARG A 728 -13.29 24.45 12.20
C ARG A 728 -13.27 25.65 13.17
N PRO A 729 -12.08 25.99 13.69
CA PRO A 729 -12.03 27.03 14.73
C PRO A 729 -12.07 28.48 14.23
N SER A 730 -11.94 28.71 12.91
CA SER A 730 -11.97 30.08 12.37
C SER A 730 -13.39 30.46 11.98
N ALA A 731 -14.03 31.31 12.79
CA ALA A 731 -15.37 31.80 12.48
C ALA A 731 -15.39 32.56 11.15
N THR A 732 -14.33 33.35 10.87
CA THR A 732 -14.24 34.12 9.63
C THR A 732 -14.21 33.18 8.40
N PHE A 733 -13.38 32.13 8.46
CA PHE A 733 -13.29 31.16 7.36
C PHE A 733 -14.60 30.39 7.19
N ASN A 734 -15.17 29.95 8.32
CA ASN A 734 -16.44 29.20 8.26
C ASN A 734 -17.54 30.02 7.61
N ALA A 735 -17.67 31.30 7.98
CA ALA A 735 -18.67 32.17 7.41
C ALA A 735 -18.48 32.35 5.89
N ALA A 736 -17.21 32.51 5.47
CA ALA A 736 -16.90 32.70 4.05
C ALA A 736 -17.32 31.44 3.24
N ILE A 737 -16.99 30.26 3.73
CA ILE A 737 -17.35 29.00 3.05
C ILE A 737 -18.86 28.83 3.04
N ASP A 738 -19.54 29.10 4.16
CA ASP A 738 -20.99 28.94 4.26
C ASP A 738 -21.72 29.91 3.33
N SER A 739 -21.14 31.07 3.03
CA SER A 739 -21.75 32.05 2.12
C SER A 739 -21.80 31.55 0.68
N LEU A 740 -20.99 30.55 0.34
CA LEU A 740 -20.97 29.98 -1.02
C LEU A 740 -22.15 29.03 -1.24
N ALA A 741 -22.68 28.44 -0.19
CA ALA A 741 -23.73 27.42 -0.28
C ALA A 741 -25.09 27.99 -0.76
#